data_b5ef29fc611efef44fb0359eb943ed93
#
_entry.id   b5ef29fc611efef44fb0359eb943ed93
#
_cell.length_a   1.000
_cell.length_b   1.000
_cell.length_c   1.000
_cell.angle_alpha   90.00
_cell.angle_beta   90.00
_cell.angle_gamma   90.00
#
_symmetry.space_group_name_H-M   'P 1'
#
loop_
_entity.id
_entity.type
_entity.pdbx_description
1 polymer ?
#
loop_
_entity_poly.entity_id
_entity_poly.type
_entity_poly.pdbx_seq_one_letter_code
_entity_poly.pdbx_strand_id
1 'polypeptide(L)'
;MAQSNDHWPLKHGFRIGHLNINHIMNKMADVTEIVQNSQNTDRDFHMFCFSESRLNDHIDDKEVSIAGFHIIRKDALDRKETGLIVYINELVSFKRLTRYEEYGIECVWLEVKMKKSSPILVGFLYRNPSEPANWVDKFVCMMDSVWLESKEIILMGDFNIDLSKANKLWTETFSLFNLSQIIDSPTRVTPSSRTLIDHIYSSTPSHIQEVCVPVLGVSDHYPVCCTWSKKGVKIPKLGHTLLTYRSFAKFNEDKYIGDLRNAPFSDVYNHTDPDDALNTWYSIFNKILDKHAPQKMKRTKHPVKPEWLTPEIRDAMRHRDYLLRLNRFDEYKRHRNKVTYMIRDSKKKFFEKILTNSKDSKGTWKAINLLTNKNSHACPVISENISPDELNNHFCTVYKKVITVDNSSDNNLILLKQYCQDKITHRAKGVPFMAVSEVFKSLCQLKQSNTKGTDRIDGKIIRLSAPFITDTITYIYNLIIEKNKFPRAFKEAKVIPLYKSGERSDPSNYRPISILSVLSKPVEKHINEHIMKHFLTNDLLHKNQSGFRPNHSCHTALTELIDAWLSDVNLNKLCGALFIDFAKAFDVISHNLLLKKMNLYGLTTDTLNLIRSFLSDRHQVVSVKNKQSEVKPVVFGVPQGSVLGPLLFSIYINDLPLHISSGRCDMLADDTTIHTSGRDIPSIVAALQSCVSDIIEWTHINHMSLNPSKTNYMILTTRQKRQILSSPPVQLLVGNKQLHEVSEHKLLGVIIDNNLTWGPHIRYLCKSLAKRVYQSAKIKNFLTFHARKTFFQAHIQSRIDYASTLWDSASESLLKPLKSLHRRAVKIILLKNTSLTNDDYKKTTILPLKHRLMYNKARFMHKILSGKAPTYLVKRVSINLYSRNHSRKLNVPMPRLDLFKSSLMYSGPTLWNSLPVVLTEPSTVSIFKHRLSTHMLTSLVIT
;
A
#
# COMPACT_ATOMS: atom_id res chain seq x y z
N MET A 1 -11.29 7.96 56.04
CA MET A 1 -12.23 7.44 55.01
C MET A 1 -11.54 7.43 53.68
N ALA A 2 -10.98 6.31 53.25
CA ALA A 2 -10.38 6.19 51.94
C ALA A 2 -11.51 6.29 50.88
N GLN A 3 -11.50 7.31 50.05
CA GLN A 3 -12.37 7.39 48.89
C GLN A 3 -12.02 6.20 47.98
N SER A 4 -13.00 5.34 47.72
CA SER A 4 -12.82 4.22 46.81
C SER A 4 -12.42 4.74 45.42
N ASN A 5 -11.21 4.46 44.97
CA ASN A 5 -10.65 4.85 43.67
C ASN A 5 -11.25 4.01 42.51
N ASP A 6 -12.44 3.46 42.64
CA ASP A 6 -13.08 2.52 41.71
C ASP A 6 -13.68 3.18 40.45
N HIS A 7 -13.39 4.42 40.16
CA HIS A 7 -13.89 5.16 39.03
C HIS A 7 -12.84 5.40 37.97
N TRP A 8 -13.28 5.69 36.75
CA TRP A 8 -12.40 6.17 35.68
C TRP A 8 -11.92 7.60 35.96
N PRO A 9 -10.73 8.01 35.46
CA PRO A 9 -10.20 9.34 35.69
C PRO A 9 -11.18 10.44 35.31
N LEU A 10 -11.47 11.34 36.25
CA LEU A 10 -12.43 12.44 36.12
C LEU A 10 -11.76 13.80 35.93
N LYS A 11 -10.54 13.98 36.48
CA LYS A 11 -9.82 15.24 36.45
C LYS A 11 -9.28 15.59 35.06
N HIS A 12 -9.16 16.88 34.80
CA HIS A 12 -8.53 17.38 33.60
C HIS A 12 -7.01 17.19 33.67
N GLY A 13 -6.45 16.62 32.61
CA GLY A 13 -5.03 16.33 32.52
C GLY A 13 -4.67 15.39 31.38
N PHE A 14 -3.41 15.01 31.31
CA PHE A 14 -2.90 14.01 30.40
C PHE A 14 -3.16 12.62 31.00
N ARG A 15 -4.11 11.87 30.44
CA ARG A 15 -4.58 10.60 30.98
C ARG A 15 -3.82 9.43 30.35
N ILE A 16 -3.25 8.61 31.22
CA ILE A 16 -2.48 7.41 30.85
C ILE A 16 -3.08 6.23 31.59
N GLY A 17 -3.13 5.07 30.94
CA GLY A 17 -3.60 3.83 31.56
C GLY A 17 -2.83 2.60 31.10
N HIS A 18 -2.89 1.56 31.91
CA HIS A 18 -2.36 0.23 31.63
C HIS A 18 -3.33 -0.85 32.09
N LEU A 19 -3.37 -1.97 31.35
CA LEU A 19 -4.12 -3.18 31.71
C LEU A 19 -3.42 -4.42 31.16
N ASN A 20 -3.17 -5.43 32.00
CA ASN A 20 -2.89 -6.77 31.51
C ASN A 20 -4.16 -7.38 30.91
N ILE A 21 -4.18 -7.52 29.58
CA ILE A 21 -5.39 -7.90 28.85
C ILE A 21 -5.55 -9.41 28.66
N ASN A 22 -4.48 -10.18 28.82
CA ASN A 22 -4.45 -11.60 28.56
C ASN A 22 -5.17 -11.98 27.25
N HIS A 23 -4.49 -11.77 26.13
CA HIS A 23 -4.94 -12.02 24.75
C HIS A 23 -5.95 -10.97 24.19
N ILE A 24 -5.44 -9.91 23.58
CA ILE A 24 -6.23 -8.75 23.10
C ILE A 24 -7.26 -9.08 22.01
N MET A 25 -6.94 -9.99 21.08
CA MET A 25 -7.78 -10.22 19.90
C MET A 25 -9.22 -10.63 20.20
N ASN A 26 -9.43 -11.33 21.28
CA ASN A 26 -10.78 -11.77 21.68
C ASN A 26 -11.57 -10.68 22.42
N LYS A 27 -10.89 -9.63 22.86
CA LYS A 27 -11.40 -8.58 23.75
C LYS A 27 -11.43 -7.20 23.06
N MET A 28 -11.27 -7.14 21.73
CA MET A 28 -11.21 -5.86 20.99
C MET A 28 -12.45 -4.96 21.18
N ALA A 29 -13.62 -5.51 21.50
CA ALA A 29 -14.80 -4.72 21.81
C ALA A 29 -14.60 -3.93 23.13
N ASP A 30 -14.15 -4.62 24.17
CA ASP A 30 -13.82 -4.02 25.47
C ASP A 30 -12.65 -3.03 25.35
N VAL A 31 -11.58 -3.40 24.61
CA VAL A 31 -10.44 -2.54 24.35
C VAL A 31 -10.87 -1.22 23.69
N THR A 32 -11.76 -1.29 22.71
CA THR A 32 -12.28 -0.09 22.04
C THR A 32 -13.06 0.80 23.02
N GLU A 33 -13.92 0.19 23.86
CA GLU A 33 -14.68 0.94 24.87
C GLU A 33 -13.77 1.56 25.95
N ILE A 34 -12.71 0.86 26.36
CA ILE A 34 -11.73 1.37 27.34
C ILE A 34 -10.99 2.58 26.77
N VAL A 35 -10.39 2.42 25.58
CA VAL A 35 -9.53 3.43 24.98
C VAL A 35 -10.32 4.69 24.59
N GLN A 36 -11.54 4.53 24.09
CA GLN A 36 -12.41 5.63 23.69
C GLN A 36 -13.27 6.18 24.84
N ASN A 37 -13.24 5.58 26.01
CA ASN A 37 -14.01 5.90 27.23
C ASN A 37 -15.38 6.53 26.93
N SER A 38 -16.27 5.75 26.38
CA SER A 38 -17.45 6.18 25.61
C SER A 38 -18.56 6.86 26.42
N GLN A 39 -18.38 7.09 27.70
CA GLN A 39 -19.42 7.67 28.53
C GLN A 39 -19.41 9.21 28.54
N ASN A 40 -18.29 9.86 28.15
CA ASN A 40 -18.20 11.32 28.06
C ASN A 40 -17.20 11.74 27.00
N THR A 41 -17.61 12.55 26.05
CA THR A 41 -16.86 12.98 24.87
C THR A 41 -15.56 13.76 25.16
N ASP A 42 -15.31 14.19 26.38
CA ASP A 42 -14.15 15.00 26.80
C ASP A 42 -13.15 14.23 27.69
N ARG A 43 -13.31 12.91 27.83
CA ARG A 43 -12.54 12.08 28.78
C ARG A 43 -11.79 10.90 28.15
N ASP A 44 -11.53 10.91 26.87
CA ASP A 44 -10.74 9.87 26.21
C ASP A 44 -9.30 9.83 26.76
N PHE A 45 -8.71 8.64 26.78
CA PHE A 45 -7.30 8.50 27.14
C PHE A 45 -6.39 9.11 26.08
N HIS A 46 -5.31 9.74 26.51
CA HIS A 46 -4.24 10.20 25.65
C HIS A 46 -3.32 9.04 25.28
N MET A 47 -3.09 8.12 26.22
CA MET A 47 -2.31 6.91 26.03
C MET A 47 -2.89 5.76 26.85
N PHE A 48 -2.92 4.57 26.27
CA PHE A 48 -3.31 3.36 26.99
C PHE A 48 -2.50 2.16 26.49
N CYS A 49 -1.89 1.43 27.41
CA CYS A 49 -1.11 0.23 27.15
C CYS A 49 -1.85 -1.04 27.55
N PHE A 50 -1.74 -2.07 26.74
CA PHE A 50 -2.17 -3.42 27.11
C PHE A 50 -0.98 -4.36 27.07
N SER A 51 -0.67 -5.02 28.20
CA SER A 51 0.31 -6.11 28.29
C SER A 51 -0.37 -7.47 28.05
N GLU A 52 0.44 -8.50 27.87
CA GLU A 52 -0.02 -9.84 27.43
C GLU A 52 -0.93 -9.78 26.20
N SER A 53 -0.59 -8.92 25.26
CA SER A 53 -1.35 -8.75 24.02
C SER A 53 -1.40 -10.01 23.16
N ARG A 54 -0.35 -10.85 23.26
CA ARG A 54 -0.12 -12.08 22.48
C ARG A 54 -0.24 -11.83 20.96
N LEU A 55 0.17 -10.64 20.53
CA LEU A 55 0.28 -10.29 19.14
C LEU A 55 1.60 -10.84 18.58
N ASN A 56 1.58 -11.15 17.30
CA ASN A 56 2.72 -11.63 16.55
C ASN A 56 2.71 -11.05 15.13
N ASP A 57 3.76 -11.33 14.35
CA ASP A 57 3.93 -10.81 12.99
C ASP A 57 2.86 -11.27 11.98
N HIS A 58 2.02 -12.24 12.32
CA HIS A 58 0.89 -12.70 11.50
C HIS A 58 -0.35 -11.81 11.61
N ILE A 59 -0.43 -10.98 12.66
CA ILE A 59 -1.56 -10.06 12.90
C ILE A 59 -1.17 -8.67 12.39
N ASP A 60 -1.93 -8.18 11.40
CA ASP A 60 -1.72 -6.83 10.84
C ASP A 60 -2.17 -5.76 11.86
N ASP A 61 -1.43 -4.63 11.94
CA ASP A 61 -1.82 -3.49 12.79
C ASP A 61 -3.25 -3.02 12.55
N LYS A 62 -3.74 -3.16 11.32
CA LYS A 62 -5.13 -2.82 10.98
C LYS A 62 -6.17 -3.67 11.70
N GLU A 63 -5.82 -4.90 12.12
CA GLU A 63 -6.74 -5.79 12.82
C GLU A 63 -7.01 -5.34 14.26
N VAL A 64 -6.05 -4.62 14.84
CA VAL A 64 -6.11 -4.09 16.21
C VAL A 64 -6.23 -2.56 16.24
N SER A 65 -6.37 -1.90 15.09
CA SER A 65 -6.46 -0.45 15.03
C SER A 65 -7.76 0.09 15.62
N ILE A 66 -7.65 1.17 16.39
CA ILE A 66 -8.75 1.98 16.90
C ILE A 66 -8.67 3.34 16.23
N ALA A 67 -9.78 3.79 15.65
CA ALA A 67 -9.80 5.06 14.94
C ALA A 67 -9.53 6.23 15.91
N GLY A 68 -8.66 7.17 15.52
CA GLY A 68 -8.20 8.27 16.35
C GLY A 68 -6.96 7.94 17.19
N PHE A 69 -6.38 6.75 17.06
CA PHE A 69 -5.21 6.33 17.83
C PHE A 69 -4.11 5.77 16.95
N HIS A 70 -2.88 6.15 17.25
CA HIS A 70 -1.67 5.48 16.79
C HIS A 70 -1.45 4.19 17.57
N ILE A 71 -0.78 3.23 16.96
CA ILE A 71 -0.42 1.97 17.58
C ILE A 71 1.09 1.82 17.60
N ILE A 72 1.62 1.47 18.77
CA ILE A 72 2.97 0.96 18.94
C ILE A 72 2.88 -0.46 19.47
N ARG A 73 3.58 -1.37 18.84
CA ARG A 73 3.61 -2.78 19.23
C ARG A 73 5.04 -3.21 19.54
N LYS A 74 5.16 -4.05 20.57
CA LYS A 74 6.29 -4.96 20.77
C LYS A 74 5.68 -6.36 20.81
N ASP A 75 5.84 -7.11 19.73
CA ASP A 75 5.25 -8.44 19.59
C ASP A 75 6.06 -9.48 20.34
N ALA A 76 5.42 -10.53 20.79
CA ALA A 76 6.08 -11.69 21.36
C ALA A 76 6.96 -12.40 20.33
N LEU A 77 8.25 -12.51 20.59
CA LEU A 77 9.22 -13.18 19.72
C LEU A 77 9.22 -14.69 19.95
N ASP A 78 8.97 -15.12 21.18
CA ASP A 78 8.94 -16.52 21.59
C ASP A 78 7.76 -16.81 22.55
N ARG A 79 7.74 -18.02 23.16
CA ARG A 79 6.70 -18.41 24.12
C ARG A 79 6.84 -17.74 25.49
N LYS A 80 7.97 -17.11 25.78
CA LYS A 80 8.25 -16.45 27.07
C LYS A 80 7.79 -15.00 27.04
N GLU A 81 7.89 -14.33 25.90
CA GLU A 81 7.39 -12.96 25.70
C GLU A 81 5.88 -12.97 25.43
N THR A 82 5.19 -12.00 25.97
CA THR A 82 3.72 -11.90 25.89
C THR A 82 3.22 -10.76 25.02
N GLY A 83 4.04 -9.77 24.76
CA GLY A 83 3.81 -8.63 23.87
C GLY A 83 3.06 -7.47 24.51
N LEU A 84 3.46 -6.27 24.13
CA LEU A 84 2.86 -5.01 24.51
C LEU A 84 2.21 -4.33 23.31
N ILE A 85 1.09 -3.64 23.53
CA ILE A 85 0.49 -2.72 22.55
C ILE A 85 0.07 -1.43 23.24
N VAL A 86 0.50 -0.29 22.67
CA VAL A 86 0.18 1.04 23.18
C VAL A 86 -0.68 1.79 22.14
N TYR A 87 -1.86 2.24 22.57
CA TYR A 87 -2.71 3.15 21.82
C TYR A 87 -2.41 4.58 22.25
N ILE A 88 -2.08 5.44 21.30
CA ILE A 88 -1.73 6.85 21.54
C ILE A 88 -2.67 7.71 20.71
N ASN A 89 -3.37 8.64 21.36
CA ASN A 89 -4.27 9.55 20.65
C ASN A 89 -3.51 10.34 19.57
N GLU A 90 -4.11 10.51 18.40
CA GLU A 90 -3.50 11.17 17.23
C GLU A 90 -3.08 12.63 17.49
N LEU A 91 -3.55 13.26 18.54
CA LEU A 91 -3.19 14.63 18.94
C LEU A 91 -1.95 14.70 19.83
N VAL A 92 -1.46 13.56 20.27
CA VAL A 92 -0.26 13.48 21.14
C VAL A 92 0.98 13.39 20.27
N SER A 93 1.88 14.35 20.44
CA SER A 93 3.20 14.32 19.79
C SER A 93 4.16 13.47 20.62
N PHE A 94 4.71 12.42 20.03
CA PHE A 94 5.59 11.49 20.74
C PHE A 94 6.73 10.96 19.84
N LYS A 95 7.78 10.45 20.51
CA LYS A 95 8.89 9.72 19.87
C LYS A 95 9.12 8.41 20.61
N ARG A 96 9.19 7.28 19.92
CA ARG A 96 9.59 5.98 20.49
C ARG A 96 11.09 5.96 20.71
N LEU A 97 11.53 5.49 21.87
CA LEU A 97 12.93 5.42 22.28
C LEU A 97 13.38 3.96 22.33
N THR A 98 13.61 3.36 21.15
CA THR A 98 13.95 1.94 20.99
C THR A 98 15.24 1.54 21.66
N ARG A 99 16.19 2.46 21.87
CA ARG A 99 17.45 2.23 22.60
C ARG A 99 17.26 1.68 24.03
N TYR A 100 16.14 2.00 24.68
CA TYR A 100 15.81 1.47 26.00
C TYR A 100 15.12 0.11 25.97
N GLU A 101 14.73 -0.36 24.79
CA GLU A 101 14.10 -1.67 24.60
C GLU A 101 15.12 -2.78 24.31
N GLU A 102 16.42 -2.44 24.23
CA GLU A 102 17.53 -3.36 23.90
C GLU A 102 18.12 -4.07 25.14
N TYR A 103 17.71 -3.66 26.35
CA TYR A 103 18.22 -4.25 27.62
C TYR A 103 17.66 -5.63 27.96
N GLY A 104 16.90 -6.25 27.06
CA GLY A 104 16.28 -7.56 27.29
C GLY A 104 15.13 -7.53 28.28
N ILE A 105 14.46 -6.38 28.39
CA ILE A 105 13.24 -6.16 29.16
C ILE A 105 12.06 -5.95 28.20
N GLU A 106 10.92 -6.58 28.50
CA GLU A 106 9.70 -6.36 27.72
C GLU A 106 9.08 -5.02 28.09
N CYS A 107 9.48 -3.94 27.37
CA CYS A 107 9.05 -2.58 27.63
C CYS A 107 8.88 -1.76 26.33
N VAL A 108 8.17 -0.67 26.44
CA VAL A 108 8.03 0.37 25.40
C VAL A 108 8.24 1.73 26.05
N TRP A 109 9.21 2.50 25.54
CA TRP A 109 9.51 3.83 26.03
C TRP A 109 9.15 4.91 25.01
N LEU A 110 8.49 5.97 25.51
CA LEU A 110 7.98 7.07 24.70
C LEU A 110 8.38 8.42 25.31
N GLU A 111 8.96 9.27 24.49
CA GLU A 111 9.15 10.69 24.81
C GLU A 111 7.91 11.45 24.32
N VAL A 112 7.17 12.05 25.23
CA VAL A 112 5.93 12.78 24.94
C VAL A 112 6.19 14.28 25.02
N LYS A 113 5.95 14.99 23.91
CA LYS A 113 6.14 16.44 23.83
C LYS A 113 4.84 17.17 24.17
N MET A 114 4.94 18.07 25.14
CA MET A 114 3.84 18.94 25.54
C MET A 114 4.11 20.39 25.11
N LYS A 115 3.06 21.16 24.77
CA LYS A 115 3.22 22.58 24.46
C LYS A 115 3.53 23.34 25.75
N LYS A 116 4.58 24.15 25.73
CA LYS A 116 5.06 24.97 26.85
C LYS A 116 5.58 24.13 28.05
N SER A 117 6.14 22.96 27.82
CA SER A 117 6.81 22.13 28.83
C SER A 117 7.99 21.38 28.24
N SER A 118 8.92 20.96 29.09
CA SER A 118 9.89 19.91 28.74
C SER A 118 9.14 18.60 28.42
N PRO A 119 9.67 17.76 27.53
CA PRO A 119 9.11 16.46 27.26
C PRO A 119 9.11 15.58 28.53
N ILE A 120 8.11 14.71 28.65
CA ILE A 120 8.06 13.67 29.68
C ILE A 120 8.38 12.33 29.08
N LEU A 121 8.96 11.41 29.85
CA LEU A 121 9.20 10.02 29.48
C LEU A 121 8.09 9.15 30.05
N VAL A 122 7.43 8.39 29.20
CA VAL A 122 6.42 7.41 29.60
C VAL A 122 6.92 6.01 29.21
N GLY A 123 7.11 5.16 30.22
CA GLY A 123 7.50 3.78 30.07
C GLY A 123 6.35 2.84 30.36
N PHE A 124 6.18 1.83 29.53
CA PHE A 124 5.26 0.69 29.76
C PHE A 124 6.08 -0.58 29.82
N LEU A 125 5.83 -1.40 30.85
CA LEU A 125 6.65 -2.57 31.16
C LEU A 125 5.77 -3.77 31.49
N TYR A 126 6.24 -4.94 31.10
CA TYR A 126 5.74 -6.23 31.58
C TYR A 126 6.92 -7.09 32.05
N ARG A 127 6.79 -7.64 33.28
CA ARG A 127 7.74 -8.59 33.84
C ARG A 127 7.08 -9.97 33.95
N ASN A 128 7.68 -10.97 33.29
CA ASN A 128 7.20 -12.34 33.42
C ASN A 128 7.46 -12.86 34.85
N PRO A 129 6.51 -13.58 35.49
CA PRO A 129 6.73 -14.18 36.82
C PRO A 129 7.94 -15.11 36.90
N SER A 130 8.30 -15.77 35.80
CA SER A 130 9.44 -16.70 35.70
C SER A 130 10.78 -16.04 35.36
N GLU A 131 10.87 -14.70 35.38
CA GLU A 131 12.11 -13.99 35.10
C GLU A 131 13.20 -14.30 36.11
N PRO A 132 14.46 -14.49 35.65
CA PRO A 132 15.57 -14.78 36.53
C PRO A 132 15.93 -13.61 37.42
N ALA A 133 16.71 -13.91 38.50
CA ALA A 133 17.13 -12.90 39.48
C ALA A 133 17.88 -11.71 38.90
N ASN A 134 18.64 -11.93 37.82
CA ASN A 134 19.37 -10.84 37.12
C ASN A 134 18.45 -9.83 36.34
N TRP A 135 17.15 -10.02 36.36
CA TRP A 135 16.21 -9.06 35.76
C TRP A 135 16.29 -7.68 36.41
N VAL A 136 16.52 -7.66 37.75
CA VAL A 136 16.68 -6.39 38.50
C VAL A 136 17.91 -5.65 38.01
N ASP A 137 19.02 -6.34 37.75
CA ASP A 137 20.27 -5.71 37.28
C ASP A 137 20.06 -5.11 35.88
N LYS A 138 19.37 -5.82 34.99
CA LYS A 138 19.01 -5.32 33.66
C LYS A 138 18.09 -4.09 33.75
N PHE A 139 17.16 -4.12 34.69
CA PHE A 139 16.26 -3.00 34.94
C PHE A 139 17.02 -1.77 35.43
N VAL A 140 17.95 -1.96 36.38
CA VAL A 140 18.83 -0.87 36.90
C VAL A 140 19.65 -0.29 35.73
N CYS A 141 20.33 -1.10 34.92
CA CYS A 141 21.10 -0.63 33.76
C CYS A 141 20.25 0.17 32.76
N MET A 142 19.03 -0.28 32.48
CA MET A 142 18.10 0.44 31.65
C MET A 142 17.71 1.79 32.29
N MET A 143 17.35 1.78 33.56
CA MET A 143 16.91 2.97 34.28
C MET A 143 18.03 4.00 34.46
N ASP A 144 19.28 3.59 34.62
CA ASP A 144 20.43 4.49 34.60
C ASP A 144 20.47 5.31 33.30
N SER A 145 20.28 4.64 32.16
CA SER A 145 20.25 5.29 30.85
C SER A 145 19.05 6.22 30.71
N VAL A 146 17.87 5.84 31.20
CA VAL A 146 16.65 6.64 31.17
C VAL A 146 16.76 7.86 32.08
N TRP A 147 17.34 7.69 33.29
CA TRP A 147 17.48 8.74 34.27
C TRP A 147 18.43 9.85 33.82
N LEU A 148 19.48 9.53 33.08
CA LEU A 148 20.43 10.48 32.48
C LEU A 148 19.78 11.50 31.53
N GLU A 149 18.57 11.22 30.99
CA GLU A 149 17.82 12.20 30.18
C GLU A 149 17.33 13.42 31.00
N SER A 150 17.40 13.38 32.32
CA SER A 150 16.96 14.47 33.22
C SER A 150 15.54 14.96 32.95
N LYS A 151 14.66 14.05 32.51
CA LYS A 151 13.25 14.33 32.24
C LYS A 151 12.35 13.70 33.28
N GLU A 152 11.13 14.22 33.37
CA GLU A 152 10.11 13.65 34.26
C GLU A 152 9.70 12.27 33.72
N ILE A 153 9.64 11.26 34.59
CA ILE A 153 9.40 9.85 34.25
C ILE A 153 8.05 9.42 34.85
N ILE A 154 7.24 8.78 34.04
CA ILE A 154 6.06 7.99 34.43
C ILE A 154 6.28 6.58 33.91
N LEU A 155 6.34 5.61 34.80
CA LEU A 155 6.52 4.19 34.48
C LEU A 155 5.31 3.40 34.95
N MET A 156 4.70 2.61 34.07
CA MET A 156 3.49 1.81 34.34
C MET A 156 3.66 0.40 33.82
N GLY A 157 3.05 -0.56 34.46
CA GLY A 157 3.06 -1.92 33.95
C GLY A 157 2.63 -2.97 34.95
N ASP A 158 2.63 -4.21 34.48
CA ASP A 158 2.49 -5.40 35.31
C ASP A 158 3.90 -5.92 35.65
N PHE A 159 4.27 -5.77 36.90
CA PHE A 159 5.57 -6.17 37.40
C PHE A 159 5.59 -7.58 37.99
N ASN A 160 4.42 -8.18 38.16
CA ASN A 160 4.26 -9.51 38.80
C ASN A 160 4.99 -9.61 40.18
N ILE A 161 5.03 -8.49 40.92
CA ILE A 161 5.55 -8.41 42.29
C ILE A 161 4.47 -7.79 43.16
N ASP A 162 4.03 -8.52 44.17
CA ASP A 162 2.97 -8.09 45.08
C ASP A 162 3.49 -7.13 46.15
N LEU A 163 3.18 -5.86 46.00
CA LEU A 163 3.58 -4.82 46.97
C LEU A 163 2.75 -4.83 48.28
N SER A 164 1.68 -5.63 48.35
CA SER A 164 1.03 -5.84 49.64
C SER A 164 1.88 -6.65 50.63
N LYS A 165 2.90 -7.32 50.10
CA LYS A 165 3.94 -8.02 50.87
C LYS A 165 5.22 -7.18 50.81
N ALA A 166 5.76 -6.80 51.98
CA ALA A 166 6.97 -5.98 52.07
C ALA A 166 8.12 -6.59 51.24
N ASN A 167 8.52 -5.90 50.17
CA ASN A 167 9.67 -6.25 49.34
C ASN A 167 10.68 -5.08 49.40
N LYS A 168 11.60 -5.18 50.39
CA LYS A 168 12.58 -4.13 50.67
C LYS A 168 13.48 -3.82 49.46
N LEU A 169 14.03 -4.88 48.84
CA LEU A 169 14.91 -4.74 47.67
C LEU A 169 14.21 -3.99 46.51
N TRP A 170 12.96 -4.31 46.29
CA TRP A 170 12.16 -3.66 45.23
C TRP A 170 11.95 -2.17 45.50
N THR A 171 11.54 -1.83 46.71
CA THR A 171 11.33 -0.46 47.13
C THR A 171 12.62 0.37 47.07
N GLU A 172 13.73 -0.21 47.52
CA GLU A 172 15.06 0.42 47.46
C GLU A 172 15.50 0.68 46.02
N THR A 173 15.30 -0.29 45.11
CA THR A 173 15.66 -0.16 43.69
C THR A 173 14.98 1.04 43.03
N PHE A 174 13.68 1.26 43.25
CA PHE A 174 12.96 2.40 42.67
C PHE A 174 13.34 3.73 43.33
N SER A 175 13.66 3.69 44.62
CA SER A 175 14.12 4.89 45.35
C SER A 175 15.44 5.41 44.80
N LEU A 176 16.32 4.57 44.26
CA LEU A 176 17.58 5.02 43.62
C LEU A 176 17.33 5.97 42.44
N PHE A 177 16.19 5.85 41.76
CA PHE A 177 15.82 6.68 40.61
C PHE A 177 14.82 7.77 40.97
N ASN A 178 14.59 8.03 42.26
CA ASN A 178 13.58 8.99 42.77
C ASN A 178 12.18 8.69 42.21
N LEU A 179 11.83 7.41 42.06
CA LEU A 179 10.54 6.94 41.55
C LEU A 179 9.66 6.53 42.74
N SER A 180 8.55 7.21 42.92
CA SER A 180 7.55 6.91 43.94
C SER A 180 6.40 6.08 43.31
N GLN A 181 6.03 4.99 43.93
CA GLN A 181 4.85 4.21 43.59
C GLN A 181 3.61 4.92 44.15
N ILE A 182 2.54 4.99 43.34
CA ILE A 182 1.38 5.84 43.64
C ILE A 182 0.06 5.08 43.70
N ILE A 183 0.02 3.72 43.56
CA ILE A 183 -1.16 2.88 43.70
C ILE A 183 -1.15 2.19 45.05
N ASP A 184 -2.29 2.22 45.75
CA ASP A 184 -2.50 1.62 47.08
C ASP A 184 -3.55 0.49 47.09
N SER A 185 -4.23 0.29 45.98
CA SER A 185 -5.36 -0.64 45.87
C SER A 185 -4.96 -1.92 45.10
N PRO A 186 -5.54 -3.08 45.45
CA PRO A 186 -5.28 -4.34 44.70
C PRO A 186 -5.65 -4.21 43.23
N THR A 187 -4.74 -4.67 42.36
CA THR A 187 -4.89 -4.59 40.91
C THR A 187 -5.25 -5.92 40.25
N ARG A 188 -5.02 -7.03 40.97
CA ARG A 188 -5.45 -8.36 40.56
C ARG A 188 -6.30 -9.00 41.66
N VAL A 189 -7.55 -9.33 41.32
CA VAL A 189 -8.51 -9.90 42.25
C VAL A 189 -9.11 -11.19 41.69
N THR A 190 -8.92 -12.27 42.45
CA THR A 190 -9.48 -13.58 42.15
C THR A 190 -10.40 -14.01 43.32
N PRO A 191 -11.17 -15.11 43.20
CA PRO A 191 -11.92 -15.61 44.34
C PRO A 191 -11.07 -15.95 45.56
N SER A 192 -9.78 -16.27 45.39
CA SER A 192 -8.87 -16.75 46.44
C SER A 192 -7.74 -15.76 46.79
N SER A 193 -7.54 -14.68 46.02
CA SER A 193 -6.40 -13.77 46.24
C SER A 193 -6.68 -12.33 45.83
N ARG A 194 -6.02 -11.40 46.52
CA ARG A 194 -6.00 -9.97 46.19
C ARG A 194 -4.55 -9.53 46.24
N THR A 195 -4.00 -9.06 45.13
CA THR A 195 -2.59 -8.67 44.99
C THR A 195 -2.45 -7.33 44.29
N LEU A 196 -1.41 -6.59 44.64
CA LEU A 196 -1.03 -5.34 43.98
C LEU A 196 0.22 -5.60 43.14
N ILE A 197 0.05 -5.96 41.88
CA ILE A 197 1.12 -6.36 40.94
C ILE A 197 1.24 -5.47 39.71
N ASP A 198 0.19 -4.68 39.38
CA ASP A 198 0.28 -3.62 38.39
C ASP A 198 0.58 -2.31 39.09
N HIS A 199 1.70 -1.66 38.71
CA HIS A 199 2.21 -0.49 39.43
C HIS A 199 2.23 0.76 38.53
N ILE A 200 2.18 1.95 39.17
CA ILE A 200 2.49 3.22 38.56
C ILE A 200 3.57 3.91 39.40
N TYR A 201 4.67 4.24 38.75
CA TYR A 201 5.76 5.00 39.35
C TYR A 201 5.88 6.37 38.71
N SER A 202 6.16 7.41 39.52
CA SER A 202 6.39 8.78 39.05
C SER A 202 7.62 9.38 39.72
N SER A 203 8.45 10.04 38.93
CA SER A 203 9.55 10.86 39.45
C SER A 203 9.08 12.19 40.04
N THR A 204 7.84 12.60 39.76
CA THR A 204 7.23 13.84 40.25
C THR A 204 5.76 13.59 40.65
N PRO A 205 5.50 12.96 41.79
CA PRO A 205 4.14 12.62 42.25
C PRO A 205 3.21 13.83 42.36
N SER A 206 3.76 15.01 42.66
CA SER A 206 3.01 16.28 42.76
C SER A 206 2.31 16.69 41.45
N HIS A 207 2.75 16.22 40.32
CA HIS A 207 2.11 16.44 39.02
C HIS A 207 0.99 15.44 38.71
N ILE A 208 0.84 14.38 39.52
CA ILE A 208 -0.24 13.42 39.39
C ILE A 208 -1.46 13.93 40.15
N GLN A 209 -2.51 14.27 39.41
CA GLN A 209 -3.74 14.86 39.97
C GLN A 209 -4.71 13.82 40.49
N GLU A 210 -4.66 12.63 39.93
CA GLU A 210 -5.61 11.53 40.18
C GLU A 210 -5.01 10.19 39.80
N VAL A 211 -5.28 9.19 40.63
CA VAL A 211 -4.93 7.78 40.37
C VAL A 211 -6.19 6.95 40.53
N CYS A 212 -6.46 6.02 39.66
CA CYS A 212 -7.67 5.19 39.66
C CYS A 212 -7.35 3.74 39.34
N VAL A 213 -8.07 2.82 39.96
CA VAL A 213 -8.05 1.38 39.70
C VAL A 213 -9.50 0.92 39.45
N PRO A 214 -10.08 1.20 38.25
CA PRO A 214 -11.47 0.85 37.97
C PRO A 214 -11.67 -0.66 37.94
N VAL A 215 -12.71 -1.15 38.59
CA VAL A 215 -13.08 -2.57 38.55
C VAL A 215 -13.73 -2.91 37.21
N LEU A 216 -13.07 -3.75 36.44
CA LEU A 216 -13.44 -4.10 35.06
C LEU A 216 -13.36 -5.61 34.82
N GLY A 217 -14.43 -6.22 34.36
CA GLY A 217 -14.55 -7.68 34.15
C GLY A 217 -14.02 -8.18 32.79
N VAL A 218 -12.96 -7.58 32.27
CA VAL A 218 -12.36 -7.98 30.98
C VAL A 218 -11.19 -8.94 31.18
N SER A 219 -10.44 -8.75 32.26
CA SER A 219 -9.30 -9.57 32.67
C SER A 219 -9.44 -9.89 34.15
N ASP A 220 -8.57 -10.73 34.69
CA ASP A 220 -8.37 -10.90 36.12
C ASP A 220 -7.52 -9.77 36.75
N HIS A 221 -6.96 -8.89 35.89
CA HIS A 221 -6.36 -7.62 36.31
C HIS A 221 -7.33 -6.46 36.14
N TYR A 222 -7.21 -5.46 37.00
CA TYR A 222 -7.91 -4.19 36.89
C TYR A 222 -7.01 -3.14 36.23
N PRO A 223 -7.58 -2.23 35.40
CA PRO A 223 -6.79 -1.17 34.82
C PRO A 223 -6.19 -0.26 35.89
N VAL A 224 -4.94 0.14 35.70
CA VAL A 224 -4.31 1.21 36.49
C VAL A 224 -4.22 2.47 35.64
N CYS A 225 -4.70 3.59 36.18
CA CYS A 225 -4.82 4.83 35.43
C CYS A 225 -4.31 6.00 36.26
N CYS A 226 -3.67 6.96 35.61
CA CYS A 226 -3.32 8.25 36.24
C CYS A 226 -3.62 9.43 35.33
N THR A 227 -3.82 10.58 35.94
CA THR A 227 -3.98 11.87 35.27
C THR A 227 -2.82 12.78 35.68
N TRP A 228 -1.96 13.08 34.71
CA TRP A 228 -0.84 14.00 34.88
C TRP A 228 -1.25 15.41 34.47
N SER A 229 -0.84 16.42 35.24
CA SER A 229 -1.04 17.85 34.94
C SER A 229 -0.01 18.70 35.62
N LYS A 230 0.51 19.68 34.87
CA LYS A 230 1.44 20.69 35.37
C LYS A 230 0.90 22.08 35.08
N LYS A 231 1.00 23.01 36.02
CA LYS A 231 0.51 24.41 35.90
C LYS A 231 1.17 25.06 34.67
N GLY A 232 0.36 25.69 33.82
CA GLY A 232 0.84 26.40 32.63
C GLY A 232 1.05 25.53 31.38
N VAL A 233 0.97 24.20 31.49
CA VAL A 233 1.10 23.29 30.35
C VAL A 233 -0.24 23.14 29.62
N LYS A 234 -0.23 23.32 28.30
CA LYS A 234 -1.40 23.08 27.48
C LYS A 234 -1.42 21.62 27.02
N ILE A 235 -2.29 20.84 27.62
CA ILE A 235 -2.58 19.46 27.19
C ILE A 235 -3.39 19.51 25.90
N PRO A 236 -3.09 18.65 24.90
CA PRO A 236 -3.86 18.58 23.67
C PRO A 236 -5.34 18.35 23.99
N LYS A 237 -6.20 19.32 23.73
CA LYS A 237 -7.63 19.09 23.81
C LYS A 237 -8.01 18.18 22.65
N LEU A 238 -8.67 17.10 22.97
CA LEU A 238 -9.29 16.19 22.01
C LEU A 238 -10.35 16.98 21.24
N GLY A 239 -9.90 17.61 20.15
CA GLY A 239 -10.68 18.61 19.44
C GLY A 239 -11.45 18.02 18.28
N HIS A 240 -12.63 18.58 18.05
CA HIS A 240 -13.41 18.32 16.85
C HIS A 240 -12.66 18.86 15.62
N THR A 241 -12.40 18.01 14.65
CA THR A 241 -11.91 18.42 13.33
C THR A 241 -13.10 18.97 12.52
N LEU A 242 -12.99 20.19 12.01
CA LEU A 242 -13.96 20.75 11.09
C LEU A 242 -13.71 20.18 9.70
N LEU A 243 -14.65 19.39 9.19
CA LEU A 243 -14.64 18.91 7.81
C LEU A 243 -15.63 19.69 6.97
N THR A 244 -15.12 20.36 5.92
CA THR A 244 -15.97 20.94 4.88
C THR A 244 -16.39 19.84 3.90
N TYR A 245 -17.66 19.63 3.71
CA TYR A 245 -18.23 18.64 2.80
C TYR A 245 -19.48 19.18 2.09
N ARG A 246 -19.78 18.65 0.91
CA ARG A 246 -21.06 18.90 0.26
C ARG A 246 -22.15 18.02 0.86
N SER A 247 -23.26 18.62 1.25
CA SER A 247 -24.39 17.92 1.86
C SER A 247 -25.39 17.51 0.79
N PHE A 248 -25.52 16.20 0.57
CA PHE A 248 -26.52 15.60 -0.33
C PHE A 248 -27.81 15.16 0.40
N ALA A 249 -28.00 15.53 1.67
CA ALA A 249 -29.12 15.06 2.48
C ALA A 249 -30.49 15.51 1.92
N LYS A 250 -30.54 16.65 1.26
CA LYS A 250 -31.75 17.20 0.62
C LYS A 250 -31.63 17.22 -0.91
N PHE A 251 -30.67 16.49 -1.48
CA PHE A 251 -30.45 16.46 -2.92
C PHE A 251 -31.62 15.74 -3.60
N ASN A 252 -32.28 16.45 -4.50
CA ASN A 252 -33.31 15.91 -5.38
C ASN A 252 -32.78 15.90 -6.80
N GLU A 253 -32.70 14.73 -7.39
CA GLU A 253 -32.10 14.52 -8.72
C GLU A 253 -32.92 15.21 -9.83
N ASP A 254 -34.25 15.12 -9.78
CA ASP A 254 -35.12 15.71 -10.81
C ASP A 254 -35.05 17.26 -10.83
N LYS A 255 -35.06 17.87 -9.64
CA LYS A 255 -34.90 19.33 -9.53
C LYS A 255 -33.51 19.78 -9.96
N TYR A 256 -32.49 19.02 -9.64
CA TYR A 256 -31.12 19.29 -10.07
C TYR A 256 -30.98 19.23 -11.60
N ILE A 257 -31.56 18.20 -12.21
CA ILE A 257 -31.59 18.03 -13.66
C ILE A 257 -32.41 19.15 -14.33
N GLY A 258 -33.53 19.55 -13.74
CA GLY A 258 -34.35 20.68 -14.22
C GLY A 258 -33.56 21.99 -14.25
N ASP A 259 -32.82 22.29 -13.17
CA ASP A 259 -31.99 23.50 -13.13
C ASP A 259 -30.82 23.44 -14.13
N LEU A 260 -30.22 22.27 -14.32
CA LEU A 260 -29.15 22.07 -15.32
C LEU A 260 -29.67 22.29 -16.76
N ARG A 261 -30.87 21.81 -17.06
CA ARG A 261 -31.48 21.98 -18.38
C ARG A 261 -31.78 23.46 -18.72
N ASN A 262 -32.15 24.23 -17.71
CA ASN A 262 -32.51 25.66 -17.86
C ASN A 262 -31.32 26.60 -17.60
N ALA A 263 -30.14 26.06 -17.36
CA ALA A 263 -28.95 26.85 -17.06
C ALA A 263 -28.41 27.56 -18.32
N PRO A 264 -27.91 28.79 -18.18
CA PRO A 264 -27.43 29.59 -19.32
C PRO A 264 -26.02 29.14 -19.77
N PHE A 265 -25.86 27.83 -20.07
CA PHE A 265 -24.61 27.29 -20.57
C PHE A 265 -24.25 27.83 -21.97
N SER A 266 -25.18 28.47 -22.68
CA SER A 266 -24.94 29.20 -23.94
C SER A 266 -23.89 30.30 -23.80
N ASP A 267 -23.76 30.88 -22.59
CA ASP A 267 -22.82 31.97 -22.34
C ASP A 267 -21.35 31.51 -22.48
N VAL A 268 -21.10 30.21 -22.36
CA VAL A 268 -19.76 29.60 -22.55
C VAL A 268 -19.28 29.83 -24.00
N TYR A 269 -20.16 29.81 -24.98
CA TYR A 269 -19.83 30.00 -26.40
C TYR A 269 -19.43 31.43 -26.78
N ASN A 270 -19.65 32.41 -25.88
CA ASN A 270 -19.23 33.79 -26.08
C ASN A 270 -17.72 33.99 -25.87
N HIS A 271 -17.02 32.98 -25.35
CA HIS A 271 -15.61 33.07 -25.05
C HIS A 271 -14.77 32.25 -26.05
N THR A 272 -13.72 32.84 -26.57
CA THR A 272 -12.74 32.19 -27.46
C THR A 272 -11.45 31.78 -26.75
N ASP A 273 -11.29 32.14 -25.47
CA ASP A 273 -10.20 31.70 -24.63
C ASP A 273 -10.65 30.53 -23.76
N PRO A 274 -9.88 29.44 -23.69
CA PRO A 274 -10.22 28.25 -22.89
C PRO A 274 -10.35 28.51 -21.38
N ASP A 275 -9.59 29.46 -20.81
CA ASP A 275 -9.70 29.82 -19.39
C ASP A 275 -11.03 30.52 -19.10
N ASP A 276 -11.41 31.48 -19.94
CA ASP A 276 -12.64 32.25 -19.75
C ASP A 276 -13.87 31.37 -19.95
N ALA A 277 -13.85 30.53 -20.99
CA ALA A 277 -14.93 29.59 -21.26
C ALA A 277 -15.11 28.60 -20.09
N LEU A 278 -14.03 28.06 -19.57
CA LEU A 278 -14.07 27.12 -18.43
C LEU A 278 -14.48 27.80 -17.12
N ASN A 279 -14.02 29.03 -16.86
CA ASN A 279 -14.40 29.80 -15.67
C ASN A 279 -15.88 30.16 -15.68
N THR A 280 -16.43 30.57 -16.84
CA THR A 280 -17.87 30.78 -17.02
C THR A 280 -18.65 29.50 -16.77
N TRP A 281 -18.19 28.38 -17.34
CA TRP A 281 -18.80 27.08 -17.09
C TRP A 281 -18.77 26.69 -15.59
N TYR A 282 -17.65 26.87 -14.90
CA TYR A 282 -17.56 26.60 -13.45
C TYR A 282 -18.48 27.50 -12.64
N SER A 283 -18.61 28.76 -13.01
CA SER A 283 -19.52 29.71 -12.33
C SER A 283 -20.94 29.20 -12.39
N ILE A 284 -21.44 28.88 -13.60
CA ILE A 284 -22.79 28.38 -13.82
C ILE A 284 -23.00 27.05 -13.08
N PHE A 285 -22.12 26.09 -13.30
CA PHE A 285 -22.24 24.74 -12.74
C PHE A 285 -22.19 24.74 -11.21
N ASN A 286 -21.23 25.48 -10.60
CA ASN A 286 -21.10 25.54 -9.14
C ASN A 286 -22.28 26.22 -8.48
N LYS A 287 -22.89 27.29 -9.11
CA LYS A 287 -24.08 27.93 -8.59
C LYS A 287 -25.24 26.94 -8.46
N ILE A 288 -25.45 26.11 -9.48
CA ILE A 288 -26.48 25.06 -9.45
C ILE A 288 -26.12 23.99 -8.39
N LEU A 289 -24.88 23.54 -8.40
CA LEU A 289 -24.43 22.51 -7.47
C LEU A 289 -24.51 22.98 -6.01
N ASP A 290 -24.21 24.23 -5.71
CA ASP A 290 -24.33 24.82 -4.37
C ASP A 290 -25.77 24.95 -3.91
N LYS A 291 -26.71 25.25 -4.85
CA LYS A 291 -28.14 25.25 -4.55
C LYS A 291 -28.65 23.89 -4.10
N HIS A 292 -28.27 22.79 -4.78
CA HIS A 292 -28.76 21.44 -4.50
C HIS A 292 -27.91 20.63 -3.52
N ALA A 293 -26.62 20.89 -3.46
CA ALA A 293 -25.66 20.23 -2.57
C ALA A 293 -24.73 21.26 -1.90
N PRO A 294 -25.24 22.08 -0.97
CA PRO A 294 -24.49 23.17 -0.35
C PRO A 294 -23.29 22.65 0.43
N GLN A 295 -22.23 23.45 0.45
CA GLN A 295 -21.07 23.18 1.29
C GLN A 295 -21.42 23.44 2.76
N LYS A 296 -21.19 22.44 3.61
CA LYS A 296 -21.40 22.54 5.06
C LYS A 296 -20.14 22.17 5.79
N MET A 297 -19.93 22.81 6.95
CA MET A 297 -18.92 22.41 7.90
C MET A 297 -19.53 21.47 8.93
N LYS A 298 -18.95 20.32 9.12
CA LYS A 298 -19.33 19.38 10.15
C LYS A 298 -18.18 19.24 11.15
N ARG A 299 -18.50 19.43 12.42
CA ARG A 299 -17.61 18.96 13.48
C ARG A 299 -17.64 17.45 13.48
N THR A 300 -16.53 16.81 13.13
CA THR A 300 -16.41 15.36 13.29
C THR A 300 -16.36 15.09 14.79
N LYS A 301 -17.45 14.57 15.33
CA LYS A 301 -17.37 13.82 16.58
C LYS A 301 -16.51 12.58 16.28
N HIS A 302 -15.78 12.12 17.30
CA HIS A 302 -14.96 10.90 17.22
C HIS A 302 -15.63 9.75 16.47
N PRO A 303 -14.83 8.77 15.97
CA PRO A 303 -15.31 7.75 15.07
C PRO A 303 -16.56 7.08 15.58
N VAL A 304 -17.53 6.97 14.67
CA VAL A 304 -18.80 6.32 14.90
C VAL A 304 -18.54 4.93 15.48
N LYS A 305 -19.10 4.66 16.67
CA LYS A 305 -19.09 3.33 17.28
C LYS A 305 -19.62 2.30 16.29
N PRO A 306 -19.06 1.10 16.27
CA PRO A 306 -19.55 0.05 15.38
C PRO A 306 -21.06 -0.20 15.61
N GLU A 307 -21.85 -0.21 14.55
CA GLU A 307 -23.31 -0.39 14.62
C GLU A 307 -23.72 -1.71 15.30
N TRP A 308 -22.85 -2.73 15.26
CA TRP A 308 -23.09 -4.00 15.93
C TRP A 308 -22.91 -3.93 17.46
N LEU A 309 -22.31 -2.87 17.99
CA LEU A 309 -22.15 -2.66 19.43
C LEU A 309 -23.37 -1.89 19.96
N THR A 310 -24.46 -2.60 20.10
CA THR A 310 -25.77 -2.04 20.49
C THR A 310 -25.80 -1.53 21.95
N PRO A 311 -26.76 -0.66 22.32
CA PRO A 311 -26.93 -0.23 23.71
C PRO A 311 -27.09 -1.42 24.68
N GLU A 312 -27.87 -2.45 24.30
CA GLU A 312 -28.11 -3.63 25.12
C GLU A 312 -26.82 -4.41 25.43
N ILE A 313 -25.90 -4.50 24.46
CA ILE A 313 -24.57 -5.13 24.69
C ILE A 313 -23.78 -4.32 25.70
N ARG A 314 -23.78 -2.99 25.58
CA ARG A 314 -23.08 -2.12 26.52
C ARG A 314 -23.65 -2.17 27.91
N ASP A 315 -24.98 -2.27 28.04
CA ASP A 315 -25.64 -2.44 29.33
C ASP A 315 -25.30 -3.80 29.96
N ALA A 316 -25.26 -4.85 29.13
CA ALA A 316 -24.80 -6.15 29.57
C ALA A 316 -23.32 -6.16 30.00
N MET A 317 -22.44 -5.41 29.32
CA MET A 317 -21.03 -5.22 29.74
C MET A 317 -20.97 -4.51 31.10
N ARG A 318 -21.74 -3.42 31.30
CA ARG A 318 -21.81 -2.71 32.58
C ARG A 318 -22.31 -3.58 33.70
N HIS A 319 -23.35 -4.41 33.45
CA HIS A 319 -23.87 -5.34 34.42
C HIS A 319 -22.89 -6.45 34.79
N ARG A 320 -22.12 -6.94 33.81
CA ARG A 320 -20.96 -7.83 34.05
C ARG A 320 -19.98 -7.22 35.05
N ASP A 321 -19.59 -5.96 34.81
CA ASP A 321 -18.61 -5.24 35.65
C ASP A 321 -19.18 -4.92 37.02
N TYR A 322 -20.48 -4.65 37.11
CA TYR A 322 -21.21 -4.48 38.37
C TYR A 322 -21.24 -5.75 39.23
N LEU A 323 -21.50 -6.91 38.64
CA LEU A 323 -21.45 -8.21 39.34
C LEU A 323 -20.05 -8.51 39.90
N LEU A 324 -19.01 -8.14 39.18
CA LEU A 324 -17.65 -8.29 39.66
C LEU A 324 -17.34 -7.37 40.84
N ARG A 325 -17.83 -6.11 40.83
CA ARG A 325 -17.69 -5.18 41.96
C ARG A 325 -18.35 -5.71 43.23
N LEU A 326 -19.47 -6.44 43.09
CA LEU A 326 -20.15 -7.07 44.21
C LEU A 326 -19.52 -8.40 44.66
N ASN A 327 -18.37 -8.79 44.08
CA ASN A 327 -17.68 -10.08 44.29
C ASN A 327 -18.58 -11.31 44.02
N ARG A 328 -19.62 -11.17 43.16
CA ARG A 328 -20.51 -12.30 42.77
C ARG A 328 -19.88 -13.09 41.60
N PHE A 329 -18.76 -13.80 41.87
CA PHE A 329 -17.93 -14.41 40.86
C PHE A 329 -18.64 -15.44 39.96
N ASP A 330 -19.57 -16.22 40.43
CA ASP A 330 -20.28 -17.24 39.63
C ASP A 330 -21.33 -16.59 38.70
N GLU A 331 -22.01 -15.58 39.19
CA GLU A 331 -22.93 -14.77 38.35
C GLU A 331 -22.13 -13.97 37.31
N TYR A 332 -21.04 -13.40 37.73
CA TYR A 332 -20.10 -12.73 36.81
C TYR A 332 -19.63 -13.66 35.67
N LYS A 333 -19.18 -14.90 35.99
CA LYS A 333 -18.76 -15.88 34.98
C LYS A 333 -19.88 -16.20 33.99
N ARG A 334 -21.07 -16.44 34.45
CA ARG A 334 -22.26 -16.70 33.61
C ARG A 334 -22.60 -15.49 32.74
N HIS A 335 -22.57 -14.29 33.30
CA HIS A 335 -22.89 -13.07 32.57
C HIS A 335 -21.81 -12.70 31.57
N ARG A 336 -20.50 -12.86 31.88
CA ARG A 336 -19.39 -12.70 30.95
C ARG A 336 -19.55 -13.56 29.71
N ASN A 337 -19.91 -14.83 29.87
CA ASN A 337 -20.18 -15.73 28.75
C ASN A 337 -21.38 -15.26 27.90
N LYS A 338 -22.43 -14.77 28.54
CA LYS A 338 -23.59 -14.16 27.87
C LYS A 338 -23.21 -12.96 27.04
N VAL A 339 -22.41 -12.03 27.58
CA VAL A 339 -21.90 -10.84 26.85
C VAL A 339 -21.08 -11.27 25.62
N THR A 340 -20.20 -12.25 25.77
CA THR A 340 -19.42 -12.80 24.67
C THR A 340 -20.29 -13.37 23.55
N TYR A 341 -21.36 -14.08 23.93
CA TYR A 341 -22.33 -14.60 22.97
C TYR A 341 -23.09 -13.46 22.26
N MET A 342 -23.58 -12.46 23.01
CA MET A 342 -24.29 -11.31 22.46
C MET A 342 -23.43 -10.55 21.43
N ILE A 343 -22.15 -10.31 21.71
CA ILE A 343 -21.22 -9.66 20.79
C ILE A 343 -21.07 -10.48 19.51
N ARG A 344 -20.91 -11.80 19.61
CA ARG A 344 -20.78 -12.69 18.44
C ARG A 344 -22.05 -12.70 17.59
N ASP A 345 -23.20 -12.82 18.21
CA ASP A 345 -24.50 -12.88 17.55
C ASP A 345 -24.82 -11.56 16.85
N SER A 346 -24.63 -10.44 17.55
CA SER A 346 -24.83 -9.10 16.98
C SER A 346 -23.92 -8.82 15.80
N LYS A 347 -22.62 -9.16 15.89
CA LYS A 347 -21.70 -9.09 14.76
C LYS A 347 -22.18 -9.93 13.59
N LYS A 348 -22.59 -11.17 13.84
CA LYS A 348 -23.08 -12.07 12.80
C LYS A 348 -24.30 -11.47 12.09
N LYS A 349 -25.32 -11.05 12.82
CA LYS A 349 -26.54 -10.43 12.27
C LYS A 349 -26.23 -9.16 11.47
N PHE A 350 -25.36 -8.30 11.97
CA PHE A 350 -24.94 -7.07 11.30
C PHE A 350 -24.29 -7.34 9.94
N PHE A 351 -23.32 -8.27 9.89
CA PHE A 351 -22.63 -8.60 8.65
C PHE A 351 -23.49 -9.40 7.68
N GLU A 352 -24.36 -10.27 8.17
CA GLU A 352 -25.38 -10.95 7.35
C GLU A 352 -26.30 -9.94 6.67
N LYS A 353 -26.79 -8.94 7.42
CA LYS A 353 -27.62 -7.86 6.87
C LYS A 353 -26.91 -7.06 5.76
N ILE A 354 -25.64 -6.67 5.97
CA ILE A 354 -24.86 -5.96 4.94
C ILE A 354 -24.67 -6.84 3.70
N LEU A 355 -24.37 -8.12 3.88
CA LEU A 355 -24.11 -9.04 2.78
C LEU A 355 -25.37 -9.41 1.99
N THR A 356 -26.49 -9.57 2.67
CA THR A 356 -27.79 -9.86 2.04
C THR A 356 -28.32 -8.67 1.24
N ASN A 357 -28.10 -7.46 1.75
CA ASN A 357 -28.52 -6.23 1.08
C ASN A 357 -27.55 -5.80 -0.04
N SER A 358 -26.38 -6.44 -0.15
CA SER A 358 -25.42 -6.14 -1.19
C SER A 358 -25.71 -6.95 -2.46
N LYS A 359 -26.31 -6.28 -3.45
CA LYS A 359 -26.57 -6.86 -4.79
C LYS A 359 -25.31 -6.92 -5.68
N ASP A 360 -24.18 -6.32 -5.24
CA ASP A 360 -22.95 -6.20 -6.01
C ASP A 360 -21.69 -6.59 -5.22
N SER A 361 -20.58 -6.78 -5.93
CA SER A 361 -19.29 -7.06 -5.33
C SER A 361 -18.79 -5.93 -4.40
N LYS A 362 -19.25 -4.69 -4.61
CA LYS A 362 -18.85 -3.52 -3.82
C LYS A 362 -19.39 -3.58 -2.38
N GLY A 363 -20.62 -4.04 -2.20
CA GLY A 363 -21.21 -4.28 -0.88
C GLY A 363 -20.50 -5.41 -0.12
N THR A 364 -20.18 -6.52 -0.81
CA THR A 364 -19.38 -7.61 -0.25
C THR A 364 -18.01 -7.11 0.23
N TRP A 365 -17.36 -6.26 -0.57
CA TRP A 365 -16.07 -5.66 -0.20
C TRP A 365 -16.19 -4.70 0.99
N LYS A 366 -17.27 -3.93 1.06
CA LYS A 366 -17.55 -3.07 2.23
C LYS A 366 -17.62 -3.90 3.51
N ALA A 367 -18.36 -5.01 3.49
CA ALA A 367 -18.45 -5.92 4.63
C ALA A 367 -17.10 -6.54 5.00
N ILE A 368 -16.34 -7.05 4.02
CA ILE A 368 -15.01 -7.63 4.23
C ILE A 368 -14.05 -6.58 4.81
N ASN A 369 -14.05 -5.37 4.28
CA ASN A 369 -13.20 -4.30 4.76
C ASN A 369 -13.55 -3.86 6.19
N LEU A 370 -14.83 -3.83 6.55
CA LEU A 370 -15.27 -3.58 7.92
C LEU A 370 -14.83 -4.71 8.88
N LEU A 371 -14.98 -5.98 8.47
CA LEU A 371 -14.53 -7.14 9.25
C LEU A 371 -13.01 -7.19 9.47
N THR A 372 -12.25 -6.69 8.51
CA THR A 372 -10.78 -6.70 8.55
C THR A 372 -10.21 -5.35 9.01
N ASN A 373 -11.04 -4.43 9.50
CA ASN A 373 -10.71 -3.05 9.88
C ASN A 373 -9.96 -2.27 8.79
N LYS A 374 -10.05 -2.69 7.53
CA LYS A 374 -9.39 -1.96 6.41
C LYS A 374 -10.01 -0.60 6.11
N ASN A 375 -11.21 -0.34 6.60
CA ASN A 375 -11.88 0.96 6.50
C ASN A 375 -11.55 1.91 7.65
N SER A 376 -10.73 1.52 8.61
CA SER A 376 -10.12 2.52 9.45
C SER A 376 -9.35 3.44 8.50
N HIS A 377 -9.91 4.61 8.22
CA HIS A 377 -9.23 5.73 7.60
C HIS A 377 -8.14 6.23 8.57
N ALA A 378 -7.18 5.37 8.87
CA ALA A 378 -5.89 5.86 9.23
C ALA A 378 -5.40 6.57 7.97
N CYS A 379 -5.67 7.86 7.85
CA CYS A 379 -4.87 8.73 7.01
C CYS A 379 -3.43 8.26 7.22
N PRO A 380 -2.65 8.02 6.14
CA PRO A 380 -1.26 7.62 6.31
C PRO A 380 -0.68 8.58 7.32
N VAL A 381 -0.24 8.04 8.45
CA VAL A 381 0.20 8.84 9.58
C VAL A 381 1.46 9.55 9.13
N ILE A 382 1.28 10.76 8.63
CA ILE A 382 2.38 11.68 8.41
C ILE A 382 2.83 12.10 9.79
N SER A 383 4.11 11.99 10.05
CA SER A 383 4.69 12.46 11.31
C SER A 383 4.21 13.88 11.57
N GLU A 384 3.73 14.18 12.77
CA GLU A 384 3.34 15.55 13.14
C GLU A 384 4.52 16.53 13.09
N ASN A 385 5.73 15.99 12.99
CA ASN A 385 6.96 16.77 12.87
C ASN A 385 7.20 17.31 11.45
N ILE A 386 6.38 16.92 10.43
CA ILE A 386 6.50 17.47 9.08
C ILE A 386 5.26 18.31 8.78
N SER A 387 5.46 19.56 8.51
CA SER A 387 4.39 20.46 8.05
C SER A 387 4.01 20.18 6.59
N PRO A 388 2.78 20.51 6.15
CA PRO A 388 2.42 20.48 4.73
C PRO A 388 3.34 21.34 3.87
N ASP A 389 3.86 22.45 4.42
CA ASP A 389 4.76 23.36 3.72
C ASP A 389 6.15 22.78 3.51
N GLU A 390 6.69 22.06 4.49
CA GLU A 390 7.96 21.32 4.34
C GLU A 390 7.86 20.26 3.27
N LEU A 391 6.75 19.51 3.24
CA LEU A 391 6.50 18.52 2.18
C LEU A 391 6.40 19.19 0.82
N ASN A 392 5.65 20.31 0.72
CA ASN A 392 5.49 21.04 -0.53
C ASN A 392 6.80 21.64 -1.01
N ASN A 393 7.60 22.19 -0.10
CA ASN A 393 8.95 22.68 -0.39
C ASN A 393 9.83 21.55 -0.94
N HIS A 394 9.84 20.41 -0.26
CA HIS A 394 10.62 19.26 -0.69
C HIS A 394 10.22 18.82 -2.10
N PHE A 395 8.91 18.65 -2.37
CA PHE A 395 8.44 18.19 -3.68
C PHE A 395 8.73 19.16 -4.81
N CYS A 396 8.66 20.47 -4.55
CA CYS A 396 8.94 21.49 -5.55
C CYS A 396 10.43 21.80 -5.76
N THR A 397 11.33 21.30 -4.89
CA THR A 397 12.77 21.63 -4.96
C THR A 397 13.67 20.44 -5.22
N VAL A 398 13.12 19.21 -5.31
CA VAL A 398 13.91 17.99 -5.52
C VAL A 398 14.81 18.09 -6.75
N TYR A 399 14.34 18.70 -7.83
CA TYR A 399 15.09 18.87 -9.08
C TYR A 399 16.41 19.65 -8.87
N LYS A 400 16.48 20.61 -7.95
CA LYS A 400 17.67 21.41 -7.66
C LYS A 400 18.87 20.59 -7.19
N LYS A 401 18.62 19.38 -6.66
CA LYS A 401 19.70 18.45 -6.24
C LYS A 401 20.25 17.62 -7.38
N VAL A 402 19.57 17.60 -8.53
CA VAL A 402 19.89 16.73 -9.67
C VAL A 402 20.45 17.54 -10.85
N ILE A 403 20.03 18.79 -11.02
CA ILE A 403 20.44 19.62 -12.13
C ILE A 403 21.72 20.37 -11.75
N THR A 404 22.84 19.94 -12.28
CA THR A 404 24.05 20.74 -12.43
C THR A 404 23.87 21.61 -13.69
N VAL A 405 24.32 22.86 -13.59
CA VAL A 405 24.11 23.94 -14.58
C VAL A 405 24.17 23.47 -16.03
N ASP A 406 23.21 23.92 -16.79
CA ASP A 406 22.86 23.55 -18.13
C ASP A 406 23.89 24.03 -19.18
N ASN A 407 24.61 23.11 -19.81
CA ASN A 407 25.30 23.30 -21.09
C ASN A 407 24.93 22.16 -22.05
N SER A 408 23.61 21.85 -22.17
CA SER A 408 23.14 20.82 -23.10
C SER A 408 23.24 21.32 -24.53
N SER A 409 24.36 21.07 -25.18
CA SER A 409 24.49 21.24 -26.63
C SER A 409 23.55 20.27 -27.34
N ASP A 410 22.99 20.69 -28.50
CA ASP A 410 22.12 19.85 -29.33
C ASP A 410 22.80 18.56 -29.84
N ASN A 411 24.12 18.45 -29.70
CA ASN A 411 24.93 17.26 -30.00
C ASN A 411 24.58 16.05 -29.11
N ASN A 412 23.97 16.26 -27.95
CA ASN A 412 23.65 15.20 -27.01
C ASN A 412 22.46 14.31 -27.44
N LEU A 413 21.70 14.65 -28.48
CA LEU A 413 20.54 13.89 -28.97
C LEU A 413 20.78 13.24 -30.33
N ILE A 414 22.05 13.07 -30.77
CA ILE A 414 22.41 12.51 -32.09
C ILE A 414 21.86 11.09 -32.26
N LEU A 415 22.02 10.23 -31.26
CA LEU A 415 21.51 8.84 -31.32
C LEU A 415 20.00 8.80 -31.47
N LEU A 416 19.28 9.65 -30.73
CA LEU A 416 17.85 9.77 -30.86
C LEU A 416 17.42 10.28 -32.24
N LYS A 417 18.14 11.28 -32.78
CA LYS A 417 17.88 11.85 -34.12
C LYS A 417 18.03 10.77 -35.20
N GLN A 418 19.12 10.00 -35.18
CA GLN A 418 19.33 8.87 -36.09
C GLN A 418 18.23 7.85 -35.98
N TYR A 419 17.92 7.39 -34.75
CA TYR A 419 16.85 6.45 -34.50
C TYR A 419 15.50 6.88 -35.07
N CYS A 420 15.17 8.17 -34.95
CA CYS A 420 13.94 8.73 -35.47
C CYS A 420 13.92 8.84 -36.99
N GLN A 421 15.07 9.22 -37.61
CA GLN A 421 15.19 9.30 -39.06
C GLN A 421 14.93 7.96 -39.73
N ASP A 422 15.41 6.86 -39.15
CA ASP A 422 15.23 5.51 -39.69
C ASP A 422 13.79 4.99 -39.55
N LYS A 423 13.02 5.52 -38.59
CA LYS A 423 11.71 4.95 -38.22
C LYS A 423 10.53 5.78 -38.64
N ILE A 424 10.66 7.09 -38.78
CA ILE A 424 9.52 7.94 -39.08
C ILE A 424 9.15 7.84 -40.57
N THR A 425 8.20 7.01 -40.88
CA THR A 425 7.62 6.84 -42.23
C THR A 425 6.37 7.68 -42.40
N HIS A 426 5.64 7.96 -41.33
CA HIS A 426 4.41 8.73 -41.33
C HIS A 426 4.54 9.94 -40.42
N ARG A 427 4.40 11.15 -40.96
CA ARG A 427 4.41 12.37 -40.15
C ARG A 427 3.22 12.42 -39.19
N ALA A 428 3.43 12.95 -37.98
CA ALA A 428 2.34 13.20 -37.05
C ALA A 428 1.30 14.16 -37.67
N LYS A 429 0.06 13.95 -37.29
CA LYS A 429 -1.04 14.93 -37.55
C LYS A 429 -1.26 15.74 -36.28
N GLY A 430 -1.86 16.91 -36.38
CA GLY A 430 -2.32 17.65 -35.20
C GLY A 430 -3.38 16.85 -34.40
N VAL A 431 -3.52 17.16 -33.13
CA VAL A 431 -4.55 16.54 -32.29
C VAL A 431 -5.92 16.88 -32.88
N PRO A 432 -6.76 15.90 -33.25
CA PRO A 432 -8.06 16.16 -33.84
C PRO A 432 -9.05 16.71 -32.81
N PHE A 433 -10.04 17.45 -33.26
CA PHE A 433 -11.17 17.86 -32.45
C PHE A 433 -11.94 16.65 -31.93
N MET A 434 -12.48 16.78 -30.72
CA MET A 434 -13.32 15.76 -30.10
C MET A 434 -14.76 15.86 -30.58
N ALA A 435 -15.36 14.74 -30.91
CA ALA A 435 -16.80 14.70 -31.23
C ALA A 435 -17.62 14.69 -29.92
N VAL A 436 -18.81 15.28 -29.95
CA VAL A 436 -19.77 15.34 -28.83
C VAL A 436 -20.04 13.94 -28.26
N SER A 437 -20.22 12.94 -29.13
CA SER A 437 -20.46 11.54 -28.75
C SER A 437 -19.28 10.89 -27.98
N GLU A 438 -18.04 11.25 -28.33
CA GLU A 438 -16.82 10.78 -27.65
C GLU A 438 -16.69 11.42 -26.26
N VAL A 439 -16.97 12.73 -26.16
CA VAL A 439 -16.96 13.45 -24.89
C VAL A 439 -18.04 12.89 -23.97
N PHE A 440 -19.27 12.72 -24.46
CA PHE A 440 -20.36 12.13 -23.70
C PHE A 440 -19.99 10.75 -23.14
N LYS A 441 -19.48 9.86 -24.01
CA LYS A 441 -19.02 8.55 -23.60
C LYS A 441 -17.92 8.62 -22.52
N SER A 442 -16.98 9.54 -22.67
CA SER A 442 -15.87 9.72 -21.71
C SER A 442 -16.37 10.24 -20.37
N LEU A 443 -17.31 11.21 -20.35
CA LEU A 443 -17.92 11.72 -19.12
C LEU A 443 -18.73 10.62 -18.41
N CYS A 444 -19.49 9.82 -19.13
CA CYS A 444 -20.25 8.68 -18.59
C CYS A 444 -19.34 7.58 -18.02
N GLN A 445 -18.12 7.44 -18.48
CA GLN A 445 -17.14 6.44 -18.03
C GLN A 445 -16.29 6.90 -16.84
N LEU A 446 -16.41 8.15 -16.39
CA LEU A 446 -15.66 8.65 -15.24
C LEU A 446 -15.89 7.78 -14.00
N LYS A 447 -14.81 7.50 -13.27
CA LYS A 447 -14.89 6.69 -12.05
C LYS A 447 -15.73 7.39 -10.99
N GLN A 448 -16.65 6.66 -10.37
CA GLN A 448 -17.43 7.13 -9.22
C GLN A 448 -16.56 7.12 -7.94
N SER A 449 -15.54 7.97 -7.89
CA SER A 449 -14.69 8.14 -6.72
C SER A 449 -15.11 9.38 -5.93
N ASN A 450 -14.92 9.35 -4.62
CA ASN A 450 -15.12 10.53 -3.77
C ASN A 450 -13.90 11.48 -3.78
N THR A 451 -12.90 11.19 -4.60
CA THR A 451 -11.70 12.00 -4.72
C THR A 451 -12.02 13.25 -5.54
N LYS A 452 -11.71 14.42 -4.99
CA LYS A 452 -12.01 15.74 -5.58
C LYS A 452 -10.71 16.52 -5.73
N GLY A 453 -10.56 17.17 -6.88
CA GLY A 453 -9.51 18.13 -7.14
C GLY A 453 -9.66 19.42 -6.33
N THR A 454 -8.97 20.47 -6.76
CA THR A 454 -9.12 21.84 -6.24
C THR A 454 -10.51 22.39 -6.50
N ASP A 455 -11.14 21.99 -7.60
CA ASP A 455 -12.52 22.33 -8.01
C ASP A 455 -13.61 21.72 -7.12
N ARG A 456 -13.27 20.78 -6.25
CA ARG A 456 -14.19 20.06 -5.33
C ARG A 456 -15.36 19.34 -6.01
N ILE A 457 -15.25 19.06 -7.30
CA ILE A 457 -16.25 18.32 -8.08
C ILE A 457 -15.83 16.85 -8.15
N ASP A 458 -16.78 15.94 -8.01
CA ASP A 458 -16.53 14.50 -8.11
C ASP A 458 -17.11 13.91 -9.40
N GLY A 459 -16.55 12.76 -9.82
CA GLY A 459 -16.96 12.11 -11.06
C GLY A 459 -18.41 11.59 -11.06
N LYS A 460 -19.05 11.43 -9.89
CA LYS A 460 -20.45 11.00 -9.80
C LYS A 460 -21.38 12.12 -10.29
N ILE A 461 -21.12 13.34 -9.85
CA ILE A 461 -21.92 14.51 -10.24
C ILE A 461 -21.73 14.81 -11.73
N ILE A 462 -20.50 14.78 -12.24
CA ILE A 462 -20.24 14.97 -13.67
C ILE A 462 -20.96 13.92 -14.53
N ARG A 463 -20.95 12.65 -14.11
CA ARG A 463 -21.71 11.60 -14.85
C ARG A 463 -23.20 11.85 -14.88
N LEU A 464 -23.78 12.27 -13.74
CA LEU A 464 -25.20 12.61 -13.65
C LEU A 464 -25.55 13.80 -14.55
N SER A 465 -24.66 14.78 -14.64
CA SER A 465 -24.82 16.01 -15.42
C SER A 465 -24.48 15.83 -16.91
N ALA A 466 -23.82 14.72 -17.28
CA ALA A 466 -23.27 14.53 -18.62
C ALA A 466 -24.26 14.86 -19.77
N PRO A 467 -25.54 14.45 -19.75
CA PRO A 467 -26.49 14.79 -20.83
C PRO A 467 -26.69 16.28 -21.08
N PHE A 468 -26.41 17.14 -20.11
CA PHE A 468 -26.71 18.57 -20.15
C PHE A 468 -25.46 19.43 -20.30
N ILE A 469 -24.27 18.87 -20.04
CA ILE A 469 -23.02 19.64 -20.07
C ILE A 469 -22.10 19.22 -21.22
N THR A 470 -22.41 18.14 -21.94
CA THR A 470 -21.50 17.57 -22.94
C THR A 470 -21.16 18.57 -24.04
N ASP A 471 -22.13 19.30 -24.59
CA ASP A 471 -21.91 20.22 -25.72
C ASP A 471 -20.94 21.34 -25.33
N THR A 472 -21.16 21.98 -24.18
CA THR A 472 -20.29 23.06 -23.71
C THR A 472 -18.92 22.56 -23.29
N ILE A 473 -18.82 21.35 -22.69
CA ILE A 473 -17.52 20.74 -22.37
C ILE A 473 -16.78 20.35 -23.65
N THR A 474 -17.49 19.88 -24.68
CA THR A 474 -16.89 19.61 -26.00
C THR A 474 -16.33 20.88 -26.63
N TYR A 475 -17.08 21.97 -26.56
CA TYR A 475 -16.62 23.28 -27.02
C TYR A 475 -15.31 23.68 -26.31
N ILE A 476 -15.28 23.62 -24.99
CA ILE A 476 -14.09 23.96 -24.20
C ILE A 476 -12.91 23.06 -24.58
N TYR A 477 -13.11 21.75 -24.74
CA TYR A 477 -12.03 20.84 -25.14
C TYR A 477 -11.50 21.14 -26.54
N ASN A 478 -12.38 21.52 -27.46
CA ASN A 478 -11.98 21.89 -28.81
C ASN A 478 -11.26 23.24 -28.83
N LEU A 479 -11.64 24.19 -27.97
CA LEU A 479 -10.87 25.42 -27.78
C LEU A 479 -9.45 25.15 -27.24
N ILE A 480 -9.31 24.20 -26.28
CA ILE A 480 -7.99 23.78 -25.76
C ILE A 480 -7.10 23.27 -26.90
N ILE A 481 -7.67 22.47 -27.80
CA ILE A 481 -6.94 21.90 -28.95
C ILE A 481 -6.63 22.99 -29.97
N GLU A 482 -7.59 23.83 -30.33
CA GLU A 482 -7.46 24.90 -31.33
C GLU A 482 -6.43 25.96 -30.92
N LYS A 483 -6.53 26.43 -29.68
CA LYS A 483 -5.62 27.46 -29.14
C LYS A 483 -4.32 26.92 -28.56
N ASN A 484 -4.14 25.60 -28.56
CA ASN A 484 -2.99 24.92 -27.92
C ASN A 484 -2.76 25.38 -26.47
N LYS A 485 -3.84 25.64 -25.73
CA LYS A 485 -3.80 26.26 -24.39
C LYS A 485 -4.60 25.44 -23.37
N PHE A 486 -3.92 24.87 -22.36
CA PHE A 486 -4.58 24.25 -21.22
C PHE A 486 -5.03 25.28 -20.21
N PRO A 487 -6.28 25.25 -19.74
CA PRO A 487 -6.80 26.15 -18.72
C PRO A 487 -6.06 26.01 -17.39
N ARG A 488 -5.90 27.14 -16.70
CA ARG A 488 -5.23 27.20 -15.40
C ARG A 488 -5.87 26.25 -14.38
N ALA A 489 -7.19 26.17 -14.33
CA ALA A 489 -7.93 25.30 -13.42
C ALA A 489 -7.59 23.80 -13.60
N PHE A 490 -7.15 23.36 -14.78
CA PHE A 490 -6.70 21.99 -15.04
C PHE A 490 -5.23 21.76 -14.67
N LYS A 491 -4.48 22.82 -14.41
CA LYS A 491 -3.06 22.79 -14.03
C LYS A 491 -2.85 22.85 -12.52
N GLU A 492 -3.89 23.15 -11.75
CA GLU A 492 -3.84 23.17 -10.29
C GLU A 492 -3.95 21.75 -9.71
N ALA A 493 -3.03 21.38 -8.84
CA ALA A 493 -2.99 20.06 -8.24
C ALA A 493 -3.15 20.09 -6.72
N LYS A 494 -4.07 19.28 -6.20
CA LYS A 494 -4.10 18.93 -4.79
C LYS A 494 -3.24 17.71 -4.57
N VAL A 495 -2.10 17.85 -3.87
CA VAL A 495 -1.16 16.76 -3.63
C VAL A 495 -1.43 16.08 -2.30
N ILE A 496 -1.56 14.76 -2.34
CA ILE A 496 -1.61 13.90 -1.14
C ILE A 496 -0.27 13.16 -1.03
N PRO A 497 0.49 13.38 0.05
CA PRO A 497 1.75 12.68 0.26
C PRO A 497 1.47 11.23 0.64
N LEU A 498 1.99 10.30 -0.15
CA LEU A 498 1.87 8.86 0.09
C LEU A 498 3.18 8.32 0.65
N TYR A 499 3.18 7.89 1.91
CA TYR A 499 4.34 7.27 2.54
C TYR A 499 4.74 5.95 1.85
N LYS A 500 6.04 5.78 1.56
CA LYS A 500 6.61 4.61 0.89
C LYS A 500 7.29 3.65 1.89
N SER A 501 8.30 4.12 2.58
CA SER A 501 9.13 3.33 3.51
C SER A 501 10.16 4.23 4.19
N GLY A 502 10.83 3.77 5.23
CA GLY A 502 11.88 4.52 5.94
C GLY A 502 11.35 5.30 7.14
N GLU A 503 12.03 6.34 7.56
CA GLU A 503 11.56 7.22 8.62
C GLU A 503 10.41 8.11 8.15
N ARG A 504 9.36 8.19 8.96
CA ARG A 504 8.19 9.04 8.65
C ARG A 504 8.45 10.53 8.83
N SER A 505 9.52 10.88 9.48
CA SER A 505 9.98 12.26 9.67
C SER A 505 10.76 12.82 8.47
N ASP A 506 11.11 11.98 7.49
CA ASP A 506 11.84 12.41 6.30
C ASP A 506 10.88 12.61 5.12
N PRO A 507 10.78 13.85 4.57
CA PRO A 507 9.97 14.15 3.38
C PRO A 507 10.34 13.32 2.14
N SER A 508 11.59 12.84 2.04
CA SER A 508 12.05 12.03 0.92
C SER A 508 11.35 10.67 0.81
N ASN A 509 10.79 10.17 1.92
CA ASN A 509 10.07 8.92 2.02
C ASN A 509 8.60 9.00 1.57
N TYR A 510 8.17 10.14 1.05
CA TYR A 510 6.82 10.35 0.54
C TYR A 510 6.81 10.56 -0.98
N ARG A 511 5.75 10.06 -1.62
CA ARG A 511 5.44 10.32 -3.03
C ARG A 511 4.36 11.39 -3.15
N PRO A 512 4.49 12.40 -4.02
CA PRO A 512 3.47 13.41 -4.26
C PRO A 512 2.41 12.88 -5.23
N ILE A 513 1.27 12.42 -4.73
CA ILE A 513 0.16 12.00 -5.59
C ILE A 513 -0.72 13.20 -5.90
N SER A 514 -0.71 13.65 -7.15
CA SER A 514 -1.47 14.79 -7.64
C SER A 514 -2.91 14.40 -7.95
N ILE A 515 -3.87 15.09 -7.33
CA ILE A 515 -5.27 15.00 -7.64
C ILE A 515 -5.64 16.24 -8.46
N LEU A 516 -5.87 16.00 -9.75
CA LEU A 516 -6.28 17.01 -10.73
C LEU A 516 -7.81 17.03 -10.88
N SER A 517 -8.34 18.06 -11.55
CA SER A 517 -9.75 18.13 -11.94
C SER A 517 -10.17 16.85 -12.68
N VAL A 518 -11.36 16.39 -12.37
CA VAL A 518 -11.94 15.22 -13.07
C VAL A 518 -12.21 15.55 -14.53
N LEU A 519 -12.52 16.81 -14.84
CA LEU A 519 -12.80 17.29 -16.20
C LEU A 519 -11.54 17.37 -17.08
N SER A 520 -10.32 17.43 -16.52
CA SER A 520 -9.11 17.40 -17.34
C SER A 520 -8.85 16.02 -17.97
N LYS A 521 -9.34 14.94 -17.35
CA LYS A 521 -9.01 13.56 -17.73
C LYS A 521 -9.49 13.15 -19.13
N PRO A 522 -10.71 13.51 -19.60
CA PRO A 522 -11.14 13.17 -20.95
C PRO A 522 -10.25 13.78 -22.04
N VAL A 523 -9.93 15.07 -21.95
CA VAL A 523 -9.07 15.73 -22.94
C VAL A 523 -7.62 15.24 -22.86
N GLU A 524 -7.07 15.02 -21.65
CA GLU A 524 -5.75 14.38 -21.50
C GLU A 524 -5.71 12.99 -22.14
N LYS A 525 -6.78 12.19 -21.98
CA LYS A 525 -6.90 10.87 -22.57
C LYS A 525 -6.92 10.93 -24.10
N HIS A 526 -7.66 11.86 -24.67
CA HIS A 526 -7.73 12.05 -26.11
C HIS A 526 -6.35 12.40 -26.70
N ILE A 527 -5.65 13.35 -26.08
CA ILE A 527 -4.28 13.72 -26.48
C ILE A 527 -3.33 12.54 -26.34
N ASN A 528 -3.43 11.79 -25.23
CA ASN A 528 -2.61 10.59 -24.98
C ASN A 528 -2.81 9.54 -26.09
N GLU A 529 -4.04 9.24 -26.44
CA GLU A 529 -4.38 8.26 -27.47
C GLU A 529 -3.84 8.69 -28.84
N HIS A 530 -3.90 9.98 -29.15
CA HIS A 530 -3.40 10.53 -30.39
C HIS A 530 -1.85 10.43 -30.49
N ILE A 531 -1.14 10.87 -29.47
CA ILE A 531 0.34 10.78 -29.41
C ILE A 531 0.75 9.30 -29.44
N MET A 532 0.12 8.43 -28.63
CA MET A 532 0.44 7.00 -28.60
C MET A 532 0.22 6.35 -29.98
N LYS A 533 -0.83 6.74 -30.71
CA LYS A 533 -1.09 6.25 -32.05
C LYS A 533 0.08 6.57 -33.00
N HIS A 534 0.62 7.79 -32.98
CA HIS A 534 1.80 8.18 -33.76
C HIS A 534 3.01 7.30 -33.43
N PHE A 535 3.27 7.11 -32.12
CA PHE A 535 4.38 6.27 -31.66
C PHE A 535 4.24 4.79 -32.06
N LEU A 536 3.03 4.27 -32.06
CA LEU A 536 2.76 2.87 -32.46
C LEU A 536 2.82 2.69 -33.95
N THR A 537 2.31 3.67 -34.76
CA THR A 537 2.33 3.60 -36.23
C THR A 537 3.74 3.58 -36.79
N ASN A 538 4.65 4.35 -36.19
CA ASN A 538 6.05 4.44 -36.63
C ASN A 538 7.00 3.52 -35.81
N ASP A 539 6.50 2.65 -34.93
CA ASP A 539 7.29 1.80 -34.01
C ASP A 539 8.40 2.59 -33.25
N LEU A 540 8.08 3.81 -32.77
CA LEU A 540 9.02 4.73 -32.13
C LEU A 540 9.35 4.34 -30.68
N LEU A 541 8.48 3.61 -29.99
CA LEU A 541 8.80 3.10 -28.66
C LEU A 541 9.80 1.95 -28.79
N HIS A 542 10.90 2.05 -28.05
CA HIS A 542 11.93 1.01 -28.08
C HIS A 542 11.31 -0.36 -27.72
N LYS A 543 11.71 -1.41 -28.45
CA LYS A 543 11.12 -2.76 -28.32
C LYS A 543 11.17 -3.31 -26.89
N ASN A 544 12.16 -2.92 -26.11
CA ASN A 544 12.38 -3.35 -24.74
C ASN A 544 11.68 -2.45 -23.70
N GLN A 545 10.97 -1.37 -24.11
CA GLN A 545 10.11 -0.60 -23.21
C GLN A 545 8.76 -1.29 -23.08
N SER A 546 8.46 -1.80 -21.90
CA SER A 546 7.19 -2.46 -21.57
C SER A 546 6.24 -1.59 -20.73
N GLY A 547 6.71 -0.46 -20.21
CA GLY A 547 5.89 0.44 -19.39
C GLY A 547 4.83 1.19 -20.20
N PHE A 548 3.61 1.25 -19.68
CA PHE A 548 2.49 2.02 -20.22
C PHE A 548 2.13 1.76 -21.69
N ARG A 549 2.52 0.59 -22.23
CA ARG A 549 2.21 0.17 -23.61
C ARG A 549 1.02 -0.79 -23.65
N PRO A 550 0.16 -0.72 -24.69
CA PRO A 550 -0.88 -1.73 -24.94
C PRO A 550 -0.30 -3.15 -25.05
N ASN A 551 -1.00 -4.13 -24.50
CA ASN A 551 -0.62 -5.55 -24.50
C ASN A 551 0.62 -5.92 -23.65
N HIS A 552 1.36 -4.94 -23.10
CA HIS A 552 2.49 -5.14 -22.20
C HIS A 552 2.04 -5.18 -20.74
N SER A 553 2.85 -5.80 -19.88
CA SER A 553 2.59 -5.91 -18.43
C SER A 553 3.88 -6.32 -17.70
N CYS A 554 3.91 -6.19 -16.37
CA CYS A 554 5.01 -6.74 -15.56
C CYS A 554 5.26 -8.22 -15.87
N HIS A 555 4.20 -9.00 -16.07
CA HIS A 555 4.31 -10.42 -16.38
C HIS A 555 5.01 -10.67 -17.73
N THR A 556 4.64 -9.93 -18.79
CA THR A 556 5.28 -10.10 -20.10
C THR A 556 6.73 -9.65 -20.11
N ALA A 557 7.05 -8.55 -19.41
CA ALA A 557 8.41 -8.06 -19.26
C ALA A 557 9.30 -9.04 -18.49
N LEU A 558 8.81 -9.55 -17.35
CA LEU A 558 9.52 -10.57 -16.57
C LEU A 558 9.74 -11.87 -17.38
N THR A 559 8.74 -12.30 -18.15
CA THR A 559 8.86 -13.51 -18.98
C THR A 559 9.96 -13.36 -20.02
N GLU A 560 10.00 -12.22 -20.71
CA GLU A 560 11.03 -11.94 -21.71
C GLU A 560 12.44 -11.96 -21.10
N LEU A 561 12.58 -11.29 -19.96
CA LEU A 561 13.85 -11.18 -19.26
C LEU A 561 14.36 -12.52 -18.72
N ILE A 562 13.49 -13.27 -18.03
CA ILE A 562 13.85 -14.59 -17.46
C ILE A 562 14.13 -15.61 -18.55
N ASP A 563 13.34 -15.63 -19.61
CA ASP A 563 13.58 -16.55 -20.74
C ASP A 563 14.88 -16.22 -21.49
N ALA A 564 15.28 -14.92 -21.58
CA ALA A 564 16.57 -14.52 -22.12
C ALA A 564 17.72 -15.07 -21.23
N TRP A 565 17.66 -14.89 -19.94
CA TRP A 565 18.67 -15.41 -19.01
C TRP A 565 18.77 -16.94 -19.05
N LEU A 566 17.63 -17.63 -19.04
CA LEU A 566 17.59 -19.11 -19.15
C LEU A 566 18.20 -19.59 -20.48
N SER A 567 17.95 -18.86 -21.57
CA SER A 567 18.54 -19.18 -22.88
C SER A 567 20.04 -19.04 -22.87
N ASP A 568 20.60 -17.96 -22.29
CA ASP A 568 22.03 -17.76 -22.18
C ASP A 568 22.70 -18.83 -21.30
N VAL A 569 22.08 -19.14 -20.14
CA VAL A 569 22.57 -20.21 -19.25
C VAL A 569 22.50 -21.57 -19.96
N ASN A 570 21.47 -21.84 -20.78
CA ASN A 570 21.37 -23.07 -21.58
C ASN A 570 22.49 -23.17 -22.62
N LEU A 571 22.99 -22.05 -23.13
CA LEU A 571 24.15 -21.95 -24.03
C LEU A 571 25.50 -21.97 -23.27
N ASN A 572 25.49 -22.35 -21.99
CA ASN A 572 26.69 -22.41 -21.12
C ASN A 572 27.34 -21.04 -20.84
N LYS A 573 26.61 -19.96 -21.02
CA LYS A 573 27.06 -18.62 -20.64
C LYS A 573 26.71 -18.34 -19.18
N LEU A 574 27.36 -17.34 -18.63
CA LEU A 574 26.97 -16.67 -17.40
C LEU A 574 26.20 -15.42 -17.79
N CYS A 575 25.24 -14.97 -16.94
CA CYS A 575 24.54 -13.72 -17.14
C CYS A 575 24.86 -12.76 -15.99
N GLY A 576 25.17 -11.52 -16.32
CA GLY A 576 25.22 -10.41 -15.38
C GLY A 576 23.97 -9.56 -15.53
N ALA A 577 23.28 -9.27 -14.44
CA ALA A 577 22.11 -8.39 -14.42
C ALA A 577 22.35 -7.20 -13.48
N LEU A 578 22.13 -5.98 -13.98
CA LEU A 578 22.24 -4.73 -13.26
C LEU A 578 20.83 -4.15 -13.08
N PHE A 579 20.39 -3.95 -11.84
CA PHE A 579 19.09 -3.40 -11.48
C PHE A 579 19.23 -1.92 -11.11
N ILE A 580 18.65 -1.05 -11.92
CA ILE A 580 18.79 0.39 -11.83
C ILE A 580 17.63 0.99 -11.04
N ASP A 581 17.95 1.86 -10.07
CA ASP A 581 16.96 2.70 -9.37
C ASP A 581 17.27 4.18 -9.65
N PHE A 582 16.37 4.87 -10.37
CA PHE A 582 16.49 6.30 -10.59
C PHE A 582 15.90 7.08 -9.42
N ALA A 583 16.57 8.14 -9.01
CA ALA A 583 16.11 9.01 -7.94
C ALA A 583 14.95 9.90 -8.42
N LYS A 584 13.74 9.70 -7.86
CA LYS A 584 12.57 10.56 -8.13
C LYS A 584 12.27 10.78 -9.63
N ALA A 585 12.38 9.76 -10.45
CA ALA A 585 12.38 9.81 -11.91
C ALA A 585 11.25 10.66 -12.54
N PHE A 586 10.03 10.60 -12.01
CA PHE A 586 8.88 11.40 -12.49
C PHE A 586 8.94 12.88 -12.11
N ASP A 587 9.64 13.20 -11.02
CA ASP A 587 9.63 14.54 -10.41
C ASP A 587 10.74 15.44 -10.95
N VAL A 588 11.70 14.88 -11.71
CA VAL A 588 12.90 15.60 -12.23
C VAL A 588 12.91 15.81 -13.74
N ILE A 589 11.87 15.40 -14.46
CA ILE A 589 11.80 15.52 -15.93
C ILE A 589 11.94 17.00 -16.33
N SER A 590 12.93 17.31 -17.19
CA SER A 590 13.09 18.62 -17.80
C SER A 590 12.05 18.81 -18.90
N HIS A 591 11.19 19.83 -18.75
CA HIS A 591 10.15 20.14 -19.74
C HIS A 591 10.74 20.51 -21.10
N ASN A 592 11.82 21.30 -21.12
CA ASN A 592 12.47 21.74 -22.36
C ASN A 592 13.08 20.54 -23.11
N LEU A 593 13.81 19.67 -22.40
CA LEU A 593 14.40 18.48 -23.01
C LEU A 593 13.32 17.50 -23.50
N LEU A 594 12.25 17.32 -22.74
CA LEU A 594 11.11 16.49 -23.16
C LEU A 594 10.52 17.01 -24.49
N LEU A 595 10.29 18.33 -24.61
CA LEU A 595 9.75 18.93 -25.82
C LEU A 595 10.72 18.81 -26.99
N LYS A 596 12.04 18.97 -26.77
CA LYS A 596 13.07 18.71 -27.80
C LYS A 596 12.99 17.26 -28.30
N LYS A 597 12.94 16.28 -27.39
CA LYS A 597 12.79 14.87 -27.76
C LYS A 597 11.50 14.62 -28.53
N MET A 598 10.37 15.17 -28.07
CA MET A 598 9.08 15.04 -28.76
C MET A 598 9.10 15.62 -30.17
N ASN A 599 9.83 16.71 -30.37
CA ASN A 599 10.03 17.29 -31.71
C ASN A 599 10.83 16.33 -32.62
N LEU A 600 11.91 15.72 -32.10
CA LEU A 600 12.69 14.71 -32.83
C LEU A 600 11.87 13.47 -33.19
N TYR A 601 10.93 13.09 -32.32
CA TYR A 601 9.94 12.02 -32.62
C TYR A 601 8.89 12.44 -33.67
N GLY A 602 8.99 13.63 -34.26
CA GLY A 602 8.16 14.08 -35.39
C GLY A 602 6.75 14.51 -35.04
N LEU A 603 6.50 14.97 -33.79
CA LEU A 603 5.23 15.56 -33.42
C LEU A 603 5.09 16.99 -34.00
N THR A 604 3.86 17.40 -34.31
CA THR A 604 3.59 18.72 -34.88
C THR A 604 3.81 19.85 -33.86
N THR A 605 4.09 21.04 -34.36
CA THR A 605 4.28 22.25 -33.55
C THR A 605 3.07 22.51 -32.65
N ASP A 606 1.86 22.31 -33.15
CA ASP A 606 0.62 22.49 -32.37
C ASP A 606 0.55 21.50 -31.20
N THR A 607 0.87 20.22 -31.44
CA THR A 607 0.94 19.21 -30.38
C THR A 607 2.02 19.56 -29.35
N LEU A 608 3.18 20.05 -29.79
CA LEU A 608 4.26 20.48 -28.90
C LEU A 608 3.83 21.69 -28.05
N ASN A 609 3.16 22.68 -28.66
CA ASN A 609 2.65 23.84 -27.93
C ASN A 609 1.57 23.46 -26.92
N LEU A 610 0.69 22.55 -27.28
CA LEU A 610 -0.32 22.01 -26.38
C LEU A 610 0.31 21.30 -25.17
N ILE A 611 1.33 20.47 -25.38
CA ILE A 611 2.06 19.79 -24.28
C ILE A 611 2.88 20.82 -23.48
N ARG A 612 3.47 21.82 -24.10
CA ARG A 612 4.15 22.93 -23.41
C ARG A 612 3.18 23.65 -22.48
N SER A 613 1.98 23.98 -22.96
CA SER A 613 0.93 24.62 -22.14
C SER A 613 0.46 23.72 -20.99
N PHE A 614 0.37 22.40 -21.21
CA PHE A 614 0.04 21.43 -20.15
C PHE A 614 1.10 21.39 -19.05
N LEU A 615 2.37 21.55 -19.39
CA LEU A 615 3.49 21.44 -18.45
C LEU A 615 3.81 22.77 -17.75
N SER A 616 3.59 23.91 -18.40
CA SER A 616 3.90 25.24 -17.85
C SER A 616 2.84 25.77 -16.90
N ASP A 617 3.22 26.72 -16.03
CA ASP A 617 2.36 27.43 -15.08
C ASP A 617 1.52 26.49 -14.19
N ARG A 618 2.10 25.39 -13.83
CA ARG A 618 1.47 24.45 -12.90
C ARG A 618 1.69 24.86 -11.46
N HIS A 619 0.66 24.69 -10.66
CA HIS A 619 0.70 24.98 -9.24
C HIS A 619 0.21 23.78 -8.43
N GLN A 620 0.76 23.62 -7.23
CA GLN A 620 0.32 22.58 -6.32
C GLN A 620 0.16 23.06 -4.88
N VAL A 621 -0.75 22.40 -4.16
CA VAL A 621 -0.96 22.53 -2.74
C VAL A 621 -0.92 21.15 -2.08
N VAL A 622 -0.11 20.98 -1.07
CA VAL A 622 -0.06 19.72 -0.30
C VAL A 622 -1.16 19.73 0.76
N SER A 623 -1.96 18.67 0.79
CA SER A 623 -3.05 18.53 1.77
C SER A 623 -2.78 17.33 2.67
N VAL A 624 -2.66 17.60 3.97
CA VAL A 624 -2.43 16.62 5.03
C VAL A 624 -3.54 16.76 6.06
N LYS A 625 -4.35 15.72 6.25
CA LYS A 625 -5.56 15.80 7.08
C LYS A 625 -6.43 16.99 6.62
N ASN A 626 -6.60 18.00 7.46
CA ASN A 626 -7.38 19.22 7.15
C ASN A 626 -6.51 20.47 6.99
N LYS A 627 -5.18 20.31 6.99
CA LYS A 627 -4.23 21.41 6.77
C LYS A 627 -3.78 21.41 5.33
N GLN A 628 -3.60 22.56 4.75
CA GLN A 628 -3.05 22.77 3.43
C GLN A 628 -1.79 23.61 3.53
N SER A 629 -0.85 23.37 2.64
CA SER A 629 0.32 24.21 2.45
C SER A 629 -0.03 25.48 1.68
N GLU A 630 0.92 26.38 1.59
CA GLU A 630 0.91 27.44 0.57
C GLU A 630 0.94 26.84 -0.83
N VAL A 631 0.41 27.59 -1.80
CA VAL A 631 0.47 27.25 -3.22
C VAL A 631 1.88 27.48 -3.73
N LYS A 632 2.47 26.49 -4.44
CA LYS A 632 3.80 26.60 -5.05
C LYS A 632 3.80 26.22 -6.51
N PRO A 633 4.65 26.88 -7.33
CA PRO A 633 4.81 26.54 -8.73
C PRO A 633 5.58 25.21 -8.87
N VAL A 634 5.25 24.48 -9.93
CA VAL A 634 5.90 23.22 -10.32
C VAL A 634 6.54 23.43 -11.69
N VAL A 635 7.85 23.51 -11.75
CA VAL A 635 8.63 23.86 -12.96
C VAL A 635 9.34 22.67 -13.60
N PHE A 636 9.34 21.51 -12.93
CA PHE A 636 9.95 20.26 -13.38
C PHE A 636 9.01 19.08 -13.08
N GLY A 637 9.29 17.97 -13.78
CA GLY A 637 8.54 16.74 -13.58
C GLY A 637 7.17 16.73 -14.24
N VAL A 638 6.50 15.57 -14.14
CA VAL A 638 5.15 15.36 -14.64
C VAL A 638 4.22 14.99 -13.48
N PRO A 639 2.98 15.46 -13.45
CA PRO A 639 2.08 15.22 -12.32
C PRO A 639 1.80 13.71 -12.12
N GLN A 640 2.22 13.16 -10.98
CA GLN A 640 1.92 11.76 -10.62
C GLN A 640 0.42 11.60 -10.31
N GLY A 641 -0.37 11.30 -11.34
CA GLY A 641 -1.84 11.18 -11.25
C GLY A 641 -2.58 11.77 -12.43
N SER A 642 -1.87 12.45 -13.37
CA SER A 642 -2.38 12.83 -14.68
C SER A 642 -2.48 11.62 -15.61
N VAL A 643 -3.22 11.75 -16.69
CA VAL A 643 -3.32 10.73 -17.76
C VAL A 643 -2.12 10.81 -18.70
N LEU A 644 -1.61 12.01 -18.95
CA LEU A 644 -0.47 12.26 -19.84
C LEU A 644 0.88 11.91 -19.17
N GLY A 645 1.03 12.05 -17.86
CA GLY A 645 2.29 11.87 -17.16
C GLY A 645 3.03 10.57 -17.49
N PRO A 646 2.38 9.40 -17.45
CA PRO A 646 3.01 8.12 -17.80
C PRO A 646 3.54 8.06 -19.24
N LEU A 647 2.81 8.59 -20.21
CA LEU A 647 3.26 8.65 -21.60
C LEU A 647 4.46 9.57 -21.77
N LEU A 648 4.40 10.78 -21.18
CA LEU A 648 5.49 11.76 -21.25
C LEU A 648 6.77 11.21 -20.61
N PHE A 649 6.66 10.49 -19.49
CA PHE A 649 7.80 9.79 -18.90
C PHE A 649 8.35 8.71 -19.84
N SER A 650 7.48 7.89 -20.45
CA SER A 650 7.92 6.83 -21.37
C SER A 650 8.64 7.40 -22.58
N ILE A 651 8.20 8.54 -23.11
CA ILE A 651 8.86 9.26 -24.21
C ILE A 651 10.24 9.77 -23.75
N TYR A 652 10.32 10.30 -22.53
CA TYR A 652 11.55 10.89 -22.00
C TYR A 652 12.67 9.87 -21.85
N ILE A 653 12.37 8.66 -21.35
CA ILE A 653 13.36 7.61 -21.07
C ILE A 653 13.61 6.68 -22.29
N ASN A 654 12.86 6.84 -23.38
CA ASN A 654 12.82 5.89 -24.49
C ASN A 654 14.15 5.72 -25.23
N ASP A 655 15.03 6.70 -25.16
CA ASP A 655 16.35 6.68 -25.80
C ASP A 655 17.45 6.04 -24.93
N LEU A 656 17.19 5.76 -23.66
CA LEU A 656 18.19 5.10 -22.80
C LEU A 656 18.80 3.82 -23.41
N PRO A 657 18.03 2.90 -24.01
CA PRO A 657 18.62 1.71 -24.61
C PRO A 657 19.52 1.97 -25.82
N LEU A 658 19.44 3.15 -26.44
CA LEU A 658 20.29 3.52 -27.55
C LEU A 658 21.71 3.87 -27.10
N HIS A 659 21.88 4.25 -25.85
CA HIS A 659 23.17 4.60 -25.26
C HIS A 659 23.90 3.38 -24.67
N ILE A 660 23.24 2.25 -24.48
CA ILE A 660 23.87 1.07 -23.87
C ILE A 660 24.62 0.28 -24.93
N SER A 661 25.96 0.27 -24.81
CA SER A 661 26.87 -0.34 -25.78
C SER A 661 27.08 -1.85 -25.58
N SER A 662 27.22 -2.30 -24.33
CA SER A 662 27.70 -3.64 -23.99
C SER A 662 26.65 -4.56 -23.36
N GLY A 663 25.37 -4.17 -23.41
CA GLY A 663 24.31 -4.93 -22.80
C GLY A 663 22.94 -4.71 -23.43
N ARG A 664 21.96 -5.47 -22.98
CA ARG A 664 20.57 -5.27 -23.34
C ARG A 664 19.85 -4.56 -22.18
N CYS A 665 19.17 -3.47 -22.50
CA CYS A 665 18.40 -2.67 -21.55
C CYS A 665 16.91 -2.97 -21.67
N ASP A 666 16.29 -3.54 -20.64
CA ASP A 666 14.86 -3.81 -20.54
C ASP A 666 14.22 -2.87 -19.51
N MET A 667 13.13 -2.20 -19.89
CA MET A 667 12.49 -1.16 -19.09
C MET A 667 11.00 -1.47 -18.85
N LEU A 668 10.54 -1.22 -17.63
CA LEU A 668 9.13 -1.09 -17.31
C LEU A 668 8.90 0.24 -16.56
N ALA A 669 8.70 1.29 -17.32
CA ALA A 669 8.73 2.68 -16.83
C ALA A 669 10.11 3.01 -16.23
N ASP A 670 10.18 3.38 -14.93
CA ASP A 670 11.42 3.67 -14.21
C ASP A 670 12.20 2.42 -13.75
N ASP A 671 11.52 1.28 -13.63
CA ASP A 671 12.20 0.02 -13.31
C ASP A 671 13.00 -0.47 -14.53
N THR A 672 14.32 -0.29 -14.49
CA THR A 672 15.25 -0.60 -15.57
C THR A 672 16.19 -1.73 -15.17
N THR A 673 16.33 -2.72 -16.04
CA THR A 673 17.28 -3.83 -15.87
C THR A 673 18.18 -3.91 -17.09
N ILE A 674 19.48 -3.89 -16.88
CA ILE A 674 20.45 -4.13 -17.96
C ILE A 674 21.09 -5.49 -17.72
N HIS A 675 21.19 -6.28 -18.76
CA HIS A 675 21.83 -7.58 -18.65
C HIS A 675 22.79 -7.84 -19.81
N THR A 676 23.82 -8.58 -19.49
CA THR A 676 24.85 -9.03 -20.43
C THR A 676 25.15 -10.51 -20.19
N SER A 677 25.76 -11.18 -21.16
CA SER A 677 26.18 -12.57 -21.02
C SER A 677 27.61 -12.76 -21.48
N GLY A 678 28.35 -13.65 -20.82
CA GLY A 678 29.73 -13.91 -21.10
C GLY A 678 30.15 -15.34 -20.74
N ARG A 679 31.39 -15.73 -21.05
CA ARG A 679 31.91 -17.06 -20.74
C ARG A 679 32.47 -17.12 -19.31
N ASP A 680 32.95 -16.02 -18.80
CA ASP A 680 33.61 -15.86 -17.50
C ASP A 680 33.14 -14.61 -16.76
N ILE A 681 33.45 -14.53 -15.48
CA ILE A 681 33.04 -13.41 -14.61
C ILE A 681 33.74 -12.10 -14.99
N PRO A 682 35.06 -12.06 -15.28
CA PRO A 682 35.71 -10.83 -15.62
C PRO A 682 35.12 -10.12 -16.86
N SER A 683 34.81 -10.88 -17.92
CA SER A 683 34.16 -10.33 -19.12
C SER A 683 32.78 -9.73 -18.84
N ILE A 684 31.99 -10.40 -18.00
CA ILE A 684 30.66 -9.89 -17.62
C ILE A 684 30.81 -8.59 -16.83
N VAL A 685 31.75 -8.54 -15.93
CA VAL A 685 31.96 -7.37 -15.08
C VAL A 685 32.45 -6.19 -15.89
N ALA A 686 33.40 -6.40 -16.81
CA ALA A 686 33.84 -5.35 -17.71
C ALA A 686 32.67 -4.79 -18.53
N ALA A 687 31.82 -5.67 -19.05
CA ALA A 687 30.60 -5.28 -19.79
C ALA A 687 29.59 -4.53 -18.93
N LEU A 688 29.34 -4.98 -17.69
CA LEU A 688 28.46 -4.29 -16.76
C LEU A 688 29.03 -2.94 -16.34
N GLN A 689 30.35 -2.81 -16.14
CA GLN A 689 30.99 -1.51 -15.84
C GLN A 689 30.87 -0.54 -17.02
N SER A 690 31.05 -1.03 -18.27
CA SER A 690 30.76 -0.23 -19.45
C SER A 690 29.31 0.28 -19.46
N CYS A 691 28.35 -0.59 -19.20
CA CYS A 691 26.94 -0.19 -19.10
C CYS A 691 26.70 0.84 -17.98
N VAL A 692 27.38 0.73 -16.84
CA VAL A 692 27.30 1.75 -15.77
C VAL A 692 27.80 3.09 -16.26
N SER A 693 28.90 3.13 -17.01
CA SER A 693 29.42 4.35 -17.59
C SER A 693 28.45 4.98 -18.60
N ASP A 694 27.88 4.16 -19.49
CA ASP A 694 26.89 4.58 -20.46
C ASP A 694 25.64 5.20 -19.77
N ILE A 695 25.17 4.60 -18.67
CA ILE A 695 24.03 5.13 -17.92
C ILE A 695 24.39 6.46 -17.24
N ILE A 696 25.57 6.56 -16.66
CA ILE A 696 26.02 7.81 -16.02
C ILE A 696 26.03 8.93 -17.05
N GLU A 697 26.59 8.70 -18.24
CA GLU A 697 26.57 9.65 -19.33
C GLU A 697 25.16 10.03 -19.74
N TRP A 698 24.28 9.03 -19.95
CA TRP A 698 22.89 9.28 -20.29
C TRP A 698 22.14 10.07 -19.19
N THR A 699 22.42 9.81 -17.89
CA THR A 699 21.80 10.55 -16.79
C THR A 699 22.23 12.01 -16.75
N HIS A 700 23.48 12.30 -17.08
CA HIS A 700 23.97 13.67 -17.23
C HIS A 700 23.24 14.42 -18.34
N ILE A 701 23.15 13.81 -19.53
CA ILE A 701 22.44 14.38 -20.69
C ILE A 701 20.97 14.64 -20.36
N ASN A 702 20.36 13.75 -19.59
CA ASN A 702 18.91 13.75 -19.33
C ASN A 702 18.52 14.34 -17.97
N HIS A 703 19.43 15.03 -17.28
CA HIS A 703 19.16 15.63 -15.97
C HIS A 703 18.48 14.66 -15.00
N MET A 704 18.90 13.41 -15.03
CA MET A 704 18.44 12.36 -14.10
C MET A 704 19.58 11.97 -13.17
N SER A 705 19.26 11.23 -12.12
CA SER A 705 20.25 10.76 -11.15
C SER A 705 20.00 9.31 -10.80
N LEU A 706 21.07 8.53 -10.72
CA LEU A 706 21.05 7.18 -10.17
C LEU A 706 20.99 7.23 -8.66
N ASN A 707 20.40 6.20 -8.08
CA ASN A 707 20.47 5.94 -6.66
C ASN A 707 21.43 4.76 -6.38
N PRO A 708 22.73 5.04 -6.11
CA PRO A 708 23.71 3.96 -5.96
C PRO A 708 23.43 3.00 -4.80
N SER A 709 22.78 3.48 -3.74
CA SER A 709 22.45 2.64 -2.58
C SER A 709 21.34 1.62 -2.85
N LYS A 710 20.56 1.79 -3.91
CA LYS A 710 19.50 0.88 -4.32
C LYS A 710 19.77 0.17 -5.63
N THR A 711 20.75 0.65 -6.41
CA THR A 711 21.23 -0.01 -7.60
C THR A 711 22.11 -1.18 -7.21
N ASN A 712 21.81 -2.37 -7.70
CA ASN A 712 22.50 -3.60 -7.36
C ASN A 712 22.76 -4.43 -8.62
N TYR A 713 23.69 -5.38 -8.54
CA TYR A 713 23.92 -6.33 -9.61
C TYR A 713 23.87 -7.77 -9.11
N MET A 714 23.66 -8.71 -10.04
CA MET A 714 23.56 -10.13 -9.77
C MET A 714 24.25 -10.92 -10.89
N ILE A 715 25.05 -11.90 -10.53
CA ILE A 715 25.58 -12.87 -11.48
C ILE A 715 24.71 -14.12 -11.46
N LEU A 716 24.10 -14.45 -12.58
CA LEU A 716 23.18 -15.56 -12.76
C LEU A 716 23.89 -16.75 -13.41
N THR A 717 23.80 -17.91 -12.80
CA THR A 717 24.38 -19.17 -13.33
C THR A 717 23.77 -20.39 -12.64
N THR A 718 24.15 -21.59 -13.09
CA THR A 718 23.76 -22.82 -12.39
C THR A 718 24.55 -22.97 -11.08
N ARG A 719 23.96 -23.66 -10.10
CA ARG A 719 24.57 -23.90 -8.79
C ARG A 719 25.93 -24.61 -8.92
N GLN A 720 26.05 -25.59 -9.81
CA GLN A 720 27.28 -26.35 -10.05
C GLN A 720 28.38 -25.45 -10.58
N LYS A 721 28.05 -24.64 -11.61
CA LYS A 721 29.04 -23.73 -12.23
C LYS A 721 29.49 -22.65 -11.24
N ARG A 722 28.61 -22.18 -10.36
CA ARG A 722 28.96 -21.20 -9.32
C ARG A 722 29.95 -21.75 -8.29
N GLN A 723 29.86 -23.03 -7.95
CA GLN A 723 30.80 -23.67 -7.03
C GLN A 723 32.23 -23.81 -7.61
N ILE A 724 32.33 -23.92 -8.93
CA ILE A 724 33.62 -24.04 -9.64
C ILE A 724 34.29 -22.67 -9.84
N LEU A 725 33.50 -21.62 -9.94
CA LEU A 725 33.97 -20.26 -10.18
C LEU A 725 34.36 -19.57 -8.87
N SER A 726 35.50 -19.92 -8.31
CA SER A 726 36.14 -19.16 -7.22
C SER A 726 36.81 -17.90 -7.81
N SER A 727 36.05 -16.81 -7.94
CA SER A 727 36.63 -15.53 -8.32
C SER A 727 36.61 -14.56 -7.13
N PRO A 728 37.63 -13.70 -6.96
CA PRO A 728 37.58 -12.66 -5.94
C PRO A 728 36.33 -11.76 -6.13
N PRO A 729 35.83 -11.11 -5.07
CA PRO A 729 34.70 -10.23 -5.16
C PRO A 729 34.98 -9.10 -6.15
N VAL A 730 34.19 -9.04 -7.16
CA VAL A 730 34.31 -8.03 -8.22
C VAL A 730 33.61 -6.75 -7.78
N GLN A 731 34.25 -5.60 -8.06
CA GLN A 731 33.72 -4.31 -7.67
C GLN A 731 33.21 -3.56 -8.91
N LEU A 732 31.88 -3.33 -8.96
CA LEU A 732 31.29 -2.36 -9.88
C LEU A 732 31.16 -1.01 -9.18
N LEU A 733 31.54 0.07 -9.87
CA LEU A 733 31.59 1.40 -9.30
C LEU A 733 30.65 2.37 -10.04
N VAL A 734 29.90 3.16 -9.27
CA VAL A 734 29.16 4.35 -9.73
C VAL A 734 29.84 5.57 -9.12
N GLY A 735 30.70 6.26 -9.88
CA GLY A 735 31.63 7.22 -9.34
C GLY A 735 32.51 6.57 -8.27
N ASN A 736 32.53 7.12 -7.07
CA ASN A 736 33.30 6.58 -5.93
C ASN A 736 32.52 5.59 -5.06
N LYS A 737 31.29 5.19 -5.44
CA LYS A 737 30.46 4.28 -4.66
C LYS A 737 30.44 2.89 -5.30
N GLN A 738 30.76 1.88 -4.49
CA GLN A 738 30.68 0.49 -4.90
C GLN A 738 29.24 0.01 -4.92
N LEU A 739 28.86 -0.70 -5.99
CA LEU A 739 27.61 -1.42 -6.09
C LEU A 739 27.72 -2.78 -5.41
N HIS A 740 26.63 -3.23 -4.81
CA HIS A 740 26.57 -4.50 -4.10
C HIS A 740 26.12 -5.65 -5.03
N GLU A 741 26.87 -6.76 -5.02
CA GLU A 741 26.37 -8.02 -5.56
C GLU A 741 25.30 -8.57 -4.63
N VAL A 742 24.14 -8.95 -5.19
CA VAL A 742 23.03 -9.52 -4.44
C VAL A 742 22.74 -10.94 -4.90
N SER A 743 22.46 -11.83 -3.94
CA SER A 743 22.02 -13.20 -4.23
C SER A 743 20.53 -13.29 -4.55
N GLU A 744 19.74 -12.33 -4.10
CA GLU A 744 18.30 -12.21 -4.29
C GLU A 744 17.93 -10.77 -4.60
N HIS A 745 17.07 -10.56 -5.62
CA HIS A 745 16.55 -9.23 -5.95
C HIS A 745 15.05 -9.28 -6.20
N LYS A 746 14.33 -8.28 -5.71
CA LYS A 746 12.88 -8.15 -5.92
C LYS A 746 12.60 -7.26 -7.13
N LEU A 747 12.35 -7.88 -8.26
CA LEU A 747 12.03 -7.20 -9.53
C LEU A 747 10.53 -7.32 -9.82
N LEU A 748 9.85 -6.21 -10.05
CA LEU A 748 8.43 -6.14 -10.43
C LEU A 748 7.52 -7.03 -9.57
N GLY A 749 7.82 -7.13 -8.27
CA GLY A 749 7.03 -7.90 -7.31
C GLY A 749 7.38 -9.38 -7.19
N VAL A 750 8.31 -9.89 -7.99
CA VAL A 750 8.84 -11.27 -7.91
C VAL A 750 10.25 -11.23 -7.34
N ILE A 751 10.60 -12.18 -6.46
CA ILE A 751 11.97 -12.31 -5.94
C ILE A 751 12.71 -13.30 -6.82
N ILE A 752 13.78 -12.85 -7.45
CA ILE A 752 14.66 -13.63 -8.31
C ILE A 752 15.91 -13.96 -7.51
N ASP A 753 16.34 -15.19 -7.56
CA ASP A 753 17.59 -15.67 -6.98
C ASP A 753 18.63 -15.98 -8.07
N ASN A 754 19.88 -15.83 -7.76
CA ASN A 754 21.00 -15.97 -8.69
C ASN A 754 21.16 -17.37 -9.33
N ASN A 755 20.45 -18.38 -8.82
CA ASN A 755 20.38 -19.73 -9.40
C ASN A 755 19.03 -20.02 -10.09
N LEU A 756 18.11 -19.06 -10.13
CA LEU A 756 16.75 -19.17 -10.71
C LEU A 756 15.93 -20.35 -10.15
N THR A 757 16.07 -20.61 -8.83
CA THR A 757 15.39 -21.73 -8.15
C THR A 757 13.99 -21.41 -7.66
N TRP A 758 13.64 -20.12 -7.57
CA TRP A 758 12.39 -19.59 -7.02
C TRP A 758 12.17 -19.82 -5.53
N GLY A 759 13.13 -20.41 -4.82
CA GLY A 759 13.03 -20.71 -3.39
C GLY A 759 12.65 -19.50 -2.54
N PRO A 760 13.38 -18.36 -2.64
CA PRO A 760 13.06 -17.14 -1.92
C PRO A 760 11.68 -16.58 -2.24
N HIS A 761 11.28 -16.59 -3.51
CA HIS A 761 9.96 -16.12 -3.93
C HIS A 761 8.83 -16.96 -3.32
N ILE A 762 8.95 -18.28 -3.38
CA ILE A 762 7.93 -19.19 -2.82
C ILE A 762 7.83 -19.01 -1.29
N ARG A 763 8.95 -18.86 -0.59
CA ARG A 763 8.96 -18.55 0.86
C ARG A 763 8.25 -17.22 1.16
N TYR A 764 8.55 -16.17 0.41
CA TYR A 764 7.87 -14.86 0.52
C TYR A 764 6.37 -14.98 0.26
N LEU A 765 5.98 -15.69 -0.80
CA LEU A 765 4.58 -15.93 -1.15
C LEU A 765 3.84 -16.69 -0.05
N CYS A 766 4.43 -17.78 0.46
CA CYS A 766 3.87 -18.55 1.57
C CYS A 766 3.68 -17.70 2.83
N LYS A 767 4.68 -16.89 3.23
CA LYS A 767 4.56 -15.99 4.37
C LYS A 767 3.41 -14.99 4.17
N SER A 768 3.30 -14.41 2.98
CA SER A 768 2.21 -13.49 2.63
C SER A 768 0.84 -14.16 2.65
N LEU A 769 0.72 -15.37 2.11
CA LEU A 769 -0.54 -16.12 2.05
C LEU A 769 -0.97 -16.65 3.41
N ALA A 770 -0.03 -17.12 4.25
CA ALA A 770 -0.34 -17.59 5.60
C ALA A 770 -1.11 -16.53 6.40
N LYS A 771 -0.68 -15.26 6.34
CA LYS A 771 -1.40 -14.13 6.95
C LYS A 771 -2.83 -14.00 6.45
N ARG A 772 -3.07 -14.17 5.14
CA ARG A 772 -4.39 -14.05 4.52
C ARG A 772 -5.30 -15.24 4.81
N VAL A 773 -4.74 -16.44 4.83
CA VAL A 773 -5.47 -17.66 5.20
C VAL A 773 -5.91 -17.59 6.68
N TYR A 774 -5.02 -17.14 7.56
CA TYR A 774 -5.35 -16.92 8.98
C TYR A 774 -6.47 -15.86 9.14
N GLN A 775 -6.36 -14.74 8.46
CA GLN A 775 -7.39 -13.69 8.43
C GLN A 775 -8.73 -14.23 7.93
N SER A 776 -8.72 -15.01 6.85
CA SER A 776 -9.92 -15.68 6.31
C SER A 776 -10.55 -16.64 7.34
N ALA A 777 -9.73 -17.41 8.07
CA ALA A 777 -10.19 -18.33 9.10
C ALA A 777 -10.92 -17.60 10.25
N LYS A 778 -10.42 -16.43 10.67
CA LYS A 778 -11.05 -15.61 11.71
C LYS A 778 -12.44 -15.09 11.33
N ILE A 779 -12.60 -14.68 10.07
CA ILE A 779 -13.83 -14.04 9.61
C ILE A 779 -14.82 -15.01 8.94
N LYS A 780 -14.45 -16.29 8.76
CA LYS A 780 -15.25 -17.29 8.00
C LYS A 780 -16.70 -17.42 8.46
N ASN A 781 -16.95 -17.32 9.76
CA ASN A 781 -18.28 -17.51 10.35
C ASN A 781 -19.21 -16.28 10.18
N PHE A 782 -18.66 -15.13 9.82
CA PHE A 782 -19.40 -13.89 9.55
C PHE A 782 -19.66 -13.67 8.05
N LEU A 783 -19.11 -14.53 7.18
CA LEU A 783 -19.20 -14.41 5.73
C LEU A 783 -20.07 -15.50 5.14
N THR A 784 -20.88 -15.15 4.14
CA THR A 784 -21.57 -16.13 3.27
C THR A 784 -20.57 -16.92 2.45
N PHE A 785 -20.99 -18.04 1.86
CA PHE A 785 -20.17 -18.84 0.93
C PHE A 785 -19.60 -17.99 -0.21
N HIS A 786 -20.45 -17.16 -0.83
CA HIS A 786 -20.03 -16.25 -1.90
C HIS A 786 -18.98 -15.24 -1.44
N ALA A 787 -19.18 -14.63 -0.27
CA ALA A 787 -18.22 -13.66 0.28
C ALA A 787 -16.87 -14.30 0.63
N ARG A 788 -16.85 -15.54 1.17
CA ARG A 788 -15.62 -16.31 1.41
C ARG A 788 -14.88 -16.61 0.10
N LYS A 789 -15.60 -17.01 -0.95
CA LYS A 789 -15.03 -17.24 -2.28
C LYS A 789 -14.47 -15.96 -2.88
N THR A 790 -15.17 -14.84 -2.78
CA THR A 790 -14.71 -13.53 -3.24
C THR A 790 -13.44 -13.10 -2.51
N PHE A 791 -13.38 -13.30 -1.19
CA PHE A 791 -12.17 -13.05 -0.40
C PHE A 791 -10.99 -13.89 -0.87
N PHE A 792 -11.21 -15.19 -1.08
CA PHE A 792 -10.19 -16.10 -1.60
C PHE A 792 -9.65 -15.62 -2.96
N GLN A 793 -10.53 -15.33 -3.90
CA GLN A 793 -10.15 -14.90 -5.25
C GLN A 793 -9.31 -13.62 -5.22
N ALA A 794 -9.70 -12.65 -4.42
CA ALA A 794 -9.03 -11.35 -4.39
C ALA A 794 -7.76 -11.31 -3.53
N HIS A 795 -7.68 -12.05 -2.44
CA HIS A 795 -6.55 -11.95 -1.50
C HIS A 795 -5.58 -13.12 -1.53
N ILE A 796 -6.02 -14.28 -2.00
CA ILE A 796 -5.21 -15.50 -2.04
C ILE A 796 -4.91 -15.87 -3.49
N GLN A 797 -5.95 -16.10 -4.30
CA GLN A 797 -5.79 -16.54 -5.68
C GLN A 797 -5.04 -15.53 -6.55
N SER A 798 -5.35 -14.22 -6.41
CA SER A 798 -4.69 -13.17 -7.18
C SER A 798 -3.17 -13.10 -6.94
N ARG A 799 -2.71 -13.44 -5.74
CA ARG A 799 -1.28 -13.50 -5.40
C ARG A 799 -0.59 -14.74 -5.98
N ILE A 800 -1.30 -15.87 -5.97
CA ILE A 800 -0.83 -17.11 -6.60
C ILE A 800 -0.75 -16.94 -8.13
N ASP A 801 -1.72 -16.26 -8.72
CA ASP A 801 -1.79 -16.06 -10.17
C ASP A 801 -0.74 -15.09 -10.70
N TYR A 802 -0.26 -14.17 -9.85
CA TYR A 802 0.70 -13.14 -10.28
C TYR A 802 2.01 -13.77 -10.74
N ALA A 803 2.35 -13.56 -12.02
CA ALA A 803 3.56 -14.05 -12.66
C ALA A 803 3.82 -15.56 -12.46
N SER A 804 2.75 -16.35 -12.24
CA SER A 804 2.86 -17.77 -11.86
C SER A 804 3.52 -18.63 -12.93
N THR A 805 3.48 -18.24 -14.19
CA THR A 805 4.14 -18.98 -15.29
C THR A 805 5.66 -18.95 -15.23
N LEU A 806 6.24 -18.09 -14.40
CA LEU A 806 7.69 -18.02 -14.19
C LEU A 806 8.16 -19.05 -13.16
N TRP A 807 7.42 -19.17 -12.06
CA TRP A 807 7.83 -19.97 -10.90
C TRP A 807 7.04 -21.29 -10.73
N ASP A 808 6.11 -21.62 -11.62
CA ASP A 808 5.32 -22.86 -11.56
C ASP A 808 6.19 -24.13 -11.79
N SER A 809 7.39 -23.96 -12.35
CA SER A 809 8.42 -24.99 -12.50
C SER A 809 9.29 -25.22 -11.25
N ALA A 810 9.05 -24.47 -10.16
CA ALA A 810 9.76 -24.71 -8.91
C ALA A 810 9.58 -26.14 -8.41
N SER A 811 10.58 -26.66 -7.68
CA SER A 811 10.56 -28.05 -7.22
C SER A 811 9.33 -28.37 -6.37
N GLU A 812 8.90 -29.61 -6.43
CA GLU A 812 7.71 -30.10 -5.70
C GLU A 812 7.83 -29.86 -4.19
N SER A 813 9.04 -30.01 -3.66
CA SER A 813 9.36 -29.72 -2.25
C SER A 813 9.09 -28.26 -1.87
N LEU A 814 9.46 -27.32 -2.74
CA LEU A 814 9.20 -25.89 -2.55
C LEU A 814 7.71 -25.56 -2.67
N LEU A 815 6.97 -26.23 -3.58
CA LEU A 815 5.53 -25.99 -3.77
C LEU A 815 4.64 -26.64 -2.71
N LYS A 816 5.15 -27.64 -1.96
CA LYS A 816 4.38 -28.35 -0.93
C LYS A 816 3.73 -27.45 0.12
N PRO A 817 4.45 -26.47 0.74
CA PRO A 817 3.84 -25.53 1.68
C PRO A 817 2.73 -24.66 1.03
N LEU A 818 2.95 -24.22 -0.20
CA LEU A 818 1.99 -23.43 -0.96
C LEU A 818 0.71 -24.24 -1.25
N LYS A 819 0.85 -25.53 -1.64
CA LYS A 819 -0.27 -26.45 -1.80
C LYS A 819 -1.08 -26.61 -0.51
N SER A 820 -0.40 -26.73 0.63
CA SER A 820 -1.06 -26.83 1.94
C SER A 820 -1.86 -25.58 2.28
N LEU A 821 -1.31 -24.39 2.07
CA LEU A 821 -2.00 -23.11 2.29
C LEU A 821 -3.21 -22.95 1.38
N HIS A 822 -3.07 -23.31 0.10
CA HIS A 822 -4.18 -23.28 -0.86
C HIS A 822 -5.32 -24.23 -0.43
N ARG A 823 -5.01 -25.47 -0.04
CA ARG A 823 -5.98 -26.44 0.47
C ARG A 823 -6.70 -25.92 1.72
N ARG A 824 -5.96 -25.33 2.69
CA ARG A 824 -6.55 -24.71 3.88
C ARG A 824 -7.54 -23.60 3.52
N ALA A 825 -7.18 -22.76 2.55
CA ALA A 825 -8.05 -21.68 2.11
C ALA A 825 -9.35 -22.19 1.46
N VAL A 826 -9.30 -23.27 0.67
CA VAL A 826 -10.49 -23.91 0.09
C VAL A 826 -11.37 -24.55 1.19
N LYS A 827 -10.76 -25.21 2.18
CA LYS A 827 -11.48 -25.74 3.37
C LYS A 827 -12.25 -24.64 4.12
N ILE A 828 -11.64 -23.45 4.27
CA ILE A 828 -12.29 -22.30 4.91
C ILE A 828 -13.52 -21.84 4.13
N ILE A 829 -13.49 -21.85 2.80
CA ILE A 829 -14.66 -21.48 1.98
C ILE A 829 -15.83 -22.42 2.25
N LEU A 830 -15.54 -23.70 2.36
CA LEU A 830 -16.54 -24.76 2.56
C LEU A 830 -16.94 -24.94 4.04
N LEU A 831 -16.23 -24.31 4.98
CA LEU A 831 -16.35 -24.58 6.44
C LEU A 831 -16.08 -26.07 6.77
N LYS A 832 -15.19 -26.71 6.02
CA LYS A 832 -14.91 -28.16 6.12
C LYS A 832 -13.61 -28.42 6.89
N ASN A 833 -13.63 -29.39 7.78
CA ASN A 833 -12.45 -29.79 8.55
C ASN A 833 -11.77 -31.05 7.98
N THR A 834 -12.50 -31.87 7.24
CA THR A 834 -12.01 -33.12 6.60
C THR A 834 -11.18 -32.83 5.34
N SER A 835 -10.63 -33.86 4.71
CA SER A 835 -9.93 -33.77 3.44
C SER A 835 -10.83 -33.25 2.33
N LEU A 836 -10.24 -32.57 1.34
CA LEU A 836 -10.96 -32.08 0.17
C LEU A 836 -11.09 -33.20 -0.86
N THR A 837 -12.26 -33.27 -1.49
CA THR A 837 -12.60 -34.20 -2.58
C THR A 837 -12.65 -33.44 -3.93
N ASN A 838 -12.74 -34.18 -5.03
CA ASN A 838 -12.94 -33.58 -6.36
C ASN A 838 -14.23 -32.76 -6.42
N ASP A 839 -15.30 -33.21 -5.76
CA ASP A 839 -16.58 -32.51 -5.74
C ASP A 839 -16.52 -31.20 -4.94
N ASP A 840 -15.69 -31.13 -3.91
CA ASP A 840 -15.42 -29.88 -3.18
C ASP A 840 -14.82 -28.81 -4.12
N TYR A 841 -13.89 -29.20 -4.97
CA TYR A 841 -13.31 -28.32 -5.99
C TYR A 841 -14.30 -27.93 -7.08
N LYS A 842 -15.13 -28.88 -7.55
CA LYS A 842 -16.22 -28.58 -8.49
C LYS A 842 -17.24 -27.62 -7.86
N LYS A 843 -17.69 -27.87 -6.62
CA LYS A 843 -18.62 -27.01 -5.87
C LYS A 843 -18.09 -25.59 -5.71
N THR A 844 -16.82 -25.43 -5.41
CA THR A 844 -16.21 -24.11 -5.27
C THR A 844 -15.85 -23.49 -6.63
N THR A 845 -15.76 -24.24 -7.69
CA THR A 845 -15.20 -23.87 -9.00
C THR A 845 -13.77 -23.34 -8.88
N ILE A 846 -13.02 -23.80 -7.90
CA ILE A 846 -11.62 -23.45 -7.68
C ILE A 846 -10.78 -24.66 -8.08
N LEU A 847 -9.78 -24.44 -8.90
CA LEU A 847 -8.86 -25.51 -9.32
C LEU A 847 -7.84 -25.80 -8.21
N PRO A 848 -7.43 -27.08 -8.00
CA PRO A 848 -6.26 -27.40 -7.21
C PRO A 848 -5.03 -26.64 -7.71
N LEU A 849 -4.06 -26.34 -6.83
CA LEU A 849 -2.92 -25.47 -7.15
C LEU A 849 -2.22 -25.88 -8.45
N LYS A 850 -1.88 -27.17 -8.63
CA LYS A 850 -1.21 -27.68 -9.84
C LYS A 850 -2.02 -27.34 -11.11
N HIS A 851 -3.31 -27.65 -11.13
CA HIS A 851 -4.19 -27.34 -12.24
C HIS A 851 -4.37 -25.84 -12.45
N ARG A 852 -4.34 -25.03 -11.37
CA ARG A 852 -4.40 -23.58 -11.48
C ARG A 852 -3.17 -22.98 -12.15
N LEU A 853 -1.98 -23.51 -11.85
CA LEU A 853 -0.74 -23.07 -12.49
C LEU A 853 -0.76 -23.45 -13.98
N MET A 854 -1.16 -24.68 -14.32
CA MET A 854 -1.35 -25.11 -15.71
C MET A 854 -2.39 -24.23 -16.45
N TYR A 855 -3.52 -23.93 -15.81
CA TYR A 855 -4.54 -23.05 -16.36
C TYR A 855 -3.98 -21.65 -16.69
N ASN A 856 -3.18 -21.07 -15.80
CA ASN A 856 -2.58 -19.75 -16.01
C ASN A 856 -1.58 -19.77 -17.17
N LYS A 857 -0.76 -20.81 -17.27
CA LYS A 857 0.21 -21.00 -18.36
C LYS A 857 -0.51 -21.19 -19.71
N ALA A 858 -1.52 -22.04 -19.79
CA ALA A 858 -2.30 -22.25 -21.02
C ALA A 858 -3.01 -20.95 -21.46
N ARG A 859 -3.58 -20.20 -20.52
CA ARG A 859 -4.15 -18.85 -20.77
C ARG A 859 -3.14 -17.87 -21.34
N PHE A 860 -1.92 -17.90 -20.82
CA PHE A 860 -0.85 -17.02 -21.29
C PHE A 860 -0.41 -17.41 -22.69
N MET A 861 -0.27 -18.69 -22.97
CA MET A 861 0.00 -19.20 -24.31
C MET A 861 -1.09 -18.80 -25.31
N HIS A 862 -2.36 -18.97 -24.95
CA HIS A 862 -3.48 -18.51 -25.79
C HIS A 862 -3.40 -17.00 -26.09
N LYS A 863 -3.01 -16.18 -25.10
CA LYS A 863 -2.83 -14.72 -25.28
C LYS A 863 -1.71 -14.42 -26.28
N ILE A 864 -0.60 -15.15 -26.22
CA ILE A 864 0.53 -15.02 -27.16
C ILE A 864 0.10 -15.41 -28.57
N LEU A 865 -0.52 -16.58 -28.73
CA LEU A 865 -0.94 -17.12 -30.03
C LEU A 865 -2.06 -16.30 -30.69
N SER A 866 -2.89 -15.59 -29.90
CA SER A 866 -3.92 -14.67 -30.43
C SER A 866 -3.40 -13.25 -30.71
N GLY A 867 -2.10 -13.02 -30.71
CA GLY A 867 -1.47 -11.71 -30.97
C GLY A 867 -1.76 -10.62 -29.92
N LYS A 868 -2.28 -11.00 -28.76
CA LYS A 868 -2.62 -10.08 -27.65
C LYS A 868 -1.48 -9.95 -26.63
N ALA A 869 -0.28 -10.34 -26.98
CA ALA A 869 0.94 -10.19 -26.22
C ALA A 869 1.95 -9.32 -27.01
N PRO A 870 3.02 -8.83 -26.38
CA PRO A 870 4.07 -8.10 -27.07
C PRO A 870 4.69 -8.91 -28.22
N THR A 871 5.13 -8.22 -29.26
CA THR A 871 5.70 -8.83 -30.47
C THR A 871 6.94 -9.69 -30.17
N TYR A 872 7.72 -9.34 -29.16
CA TYR A 872 8.89 -10.11 -28.74
C TYR A 872 8.52 -11.51 -28.21
N LEU A 873 7.34 -11.69 -27.57
CA LEU A 873 6.86 -13.01 -27.14
C LEU A 873 6.18 -13.75 -28.29
N VAL A 874 5.43 -13.04 -29.14
CA VAL A 874 4.73 -13.65 -30.28
C VAL A 874 5.74 -14.26 -31.27
N LYS A 875 6.82 -13.55 -31.58
CA LYS A 875 7.88 -14.01 -32.50
C LYS A 875 8.66 -15.23 -32.01
N ARG A 876 8.66 -15.50 -30.69
CA ARG A 876 9.40 -16.63 -30.12
C ARG A 876 8.65 -17.96 -30.22
N VAL A 877 7.33 -17.92 -30.44
CA VAL A 877 6.49 -19.13 -30.53
C VAL A 877 6.15 -19.39 -31.99
N SER A 878 6.59 -20.49 -32.53
CA SER A 878 6.33 -20.89 -33.90
C SER A 878 5.48 -22.15 -33.97
N ILE A 879 4.61 -22.21 -35.01
CA ILE A 879 3.76 -23.36 -35.27
C ILE A 879 4.62 -24.39 -36.03
N ASN A 880 4.48 -25.65 -35.66
CA ASN A 880 5.12 -26.76 -36.37
C ASN A 880 4.34 -27.09 -37.65
N LEU A 881 4.87 -26.70 -38.78
CA LEU A 881 4.26 -26.89 -40.08
C LEU A 881 4.28 -28.37 -40.55
N TYR A 882 5.12 -29.21 -39.92
CA TYR A 882 5.31 -30.62 -40.30
C TYR A 882 4.46 -31.59 -39.45
N SER A 883 3.49 -31.14 -38.71
CA SER A 883 2.62 -31.98 -37.90
C SER A 883 1.64 -32.77 -38.80
N ARG A 884 1.78 -34.10 -38.83
CA ARG A 884 0.96 -35.02 -39.66
C ARG A 884 -0.55 -34.98 -39.41
N ASN A 885 -1.03 -34.37 -38.32
CA ASN A 885 -2.44 -34.42 -37.88
C ASN A 885 -3.16 -33.07 -37.93
N HIS A 886 -2.87 -32.16 -38.86
CA HIS A 886 -3.51 -30.84 -38.95
C HIS A 886 -3.70 -30.10 -37.58
N SER A 887 -3.13 -30.64 -36.51
CA SER A 887 -3.13 -30.02 -35.17
C SER A 887 -2.11 -28.90 -35.14
N ARG A 888 -2.50 -27.71 -34.69
CA ARG A 888 -1.60 -26.54 -34.50
C ARG A 888 -0.62 -26.81 -33.35
N LYS A 889 0.26 -27.81 -33.53
CA LYS A 889 1.34 -28.08 -32.60
C LYS A 889 2.40 -26.99 -32.69
N LEU A 890 2.95 -26.65 -31.54
CA LEU A 890 4.01 -25.64 -31.41
C LEU A 890 5.37 -26.33 -31.42
N ASN A 891 6.37 -25.68 -31.96
CA ASN A 891 7.73 -26.13 -31.87
C ASN A 891 8.21 -26.03 -30.38
N VAL A 892 8.82 -27.13 -29.92
CA VAL A 892 9.43 -27.20 -28.58
C VAL A 892 10.95 -27.22 -28.79
N PRO A 893 11.68 -26.22 -28.27
CA PRO A 893 13.14 -26.20 -28.41
C PRO A 893 13.79 -27.34 -27.63
N MET A 894 14.94 -27.84 -28.12
CA MET A 894 15.70 -28.88 -27.42
C MET A 894 16.50 -28.26 -26.28
N PRO A 895 16.27 -28.63 -25.01
CA PRO A 895 16.98 -28.10 -23.87
C PRO A 895 18.32 -28.84 -23.69
N ARG A 896 19.41 -28.11 -23.52
CA ARG A 896 20.70 -28.66 -23.09
C ARG A 896 20.74 -28.91 -21.58
N LEU A 897 20.11 -28.00 -20.82
CA LEU A 897 20.03 -28.06 -19.37
C LEU A 897 18.58 -28.21 -18.91
N ASP A 898 18.37 -28.99 -17.85
CA ASP A 898 17.04 -29.14 -17.26
C ASP A 898 16.46 -27.80 -16.77
N LEU A 899 17.33 -26.88 -16.37
CA LEU A 899 16.92 -25.53 -15.97
C LEU A 899 16.15 -24.79 -17.08
N PHE A 900 16.54 -24.98 -18.36
CA PHE A 900 15.84 -24.36 -19.50
C PHE A 900 14.42 -24.89 -19.68
N LYS A 901 14.11 -26.11 -19.19
CA LYS A 901 12.74 -26.63 -19.21
C LYS A 901 11.76 -25.78 -18.39
N SER A 902 12.28 -24.94 -17.48
CA SER A 902 11.49 -23.98 -16.72
C SER A 902 11.10 -22.74 -17.52
N SER A 903 11.77 -22.46 -18.65
CA SER A 903 11.43 -21.33 -19.52
C SER A 903 10.02 -21.47 -20.10
N LEU A 904 9.36 -20.34 -20.38
CA LEU A 904 8.08 -20.35 -21.06
C LEU A 904 8.23 -20.92 -22.49
N MET A 905 9.38 -20.67 -23.12
CA MET A 905 9.70 -21.15 -24.46
C MET A 905 9.67 -22.66 -24.59
N TYR A 906 10.00 -23.39 -23.53
CA TYR A 906 9.92 -24.86 -23.49
C TYR A 906 8.60 -25.32 -22.88
N SER A 907 8.30 -24.86 -21.66
CA SER A 907 7.17 -25.36 -20.85
C SER A 907 5.81 -24.93 -21.42
N GLY A 908 5.74 -23.79 -22.10
CA GLY A 908 4.51 -23.29 -22.73
C GLY A 908 4.05 -24.15 -23.91
N PRO A 909 4.88 -24.31 -24.96
CA PRO A 909 4.58 -25.18 -26.08
C PRO A 909 4.36 -26.66 -25.65
N THR A 910 5.14 -27.19 -24.72
CA THR A 910 4.94 -28.52 -24.16
C THR A 910 3.56 -28.72 -23.57
N LEU A 911 3.13 -27.78 -22.70
CA LEU A 911 1.78 -27.80 -22.13
C LEU A 911 0.72 -27.62 -23.21
N TRP A 912 0.90 -26.66 -24.14
CA TRP A 912 -0.07 -26.40 -25.20
C TRP A 912 -0.30 -27.64 -26.09
N ASN A 913 0.77 -28.34 -26.48
CA ASN A 913 0.72 -29.52 -27.29
C ASN A 913 0.08 -30.71 -26.57
N SER A 914 0.00 -30.71 -25.24
CA SER A 914 -0.68 -31.74 -24.43
C SER A 914 -2.17 -31.48 -24.25
N LEU A 915 -2.68 -30.29 -24.62
CA LEU A 915 -4.10 -29.98 -24.50
C LEU A 915 -4.93 -30.68 -25.61
N PRO A 916 -6.18 -31.05 -25.33
CA PRO A 916 -7.10 -31.54 -26.35
C PRO A 916 -7.26 -30.57 -27.53
N VAL A 917 -7.43 -31.09 -28.74
CA VAL A 917 -7.53 -30.27 -29.96
C VAL A 917 -8.65 -29.22 -29.85
N VAL A 918 -9.79 -29.55 -29.27
CA VAL A 918 -10.93 -28.63 -29.07
C VAL A 918 -10.56 -27.39 -28.26
N LEU A 919 -9.53 -27.47 -27.41
CA LEU A 919 -9.03 -26.33 -26.64
C LEU A 919 -8.00 -25.49 -27.39
N THR A 920 -7.32 -26.09 -28.38
CA THR A 920 -6.27 -25.40 -29.16
C THR A 920 -6.81 -24.70 -30.40
N GLU A 921 -8.08 -24.93 -30.74
CA GLU A 921 -8.76 -24.22 -31.81
C GLU A 921 -8.89 -22.71 -31.56
N PRO A 922 -8.91 -21.90 -32.65
CA PRO A 922 -9.08 -20.46 -32.50
C PRO A 922 -10.39 -20.11 -31.78
N SER A 923 -10.26 -19.33 -30.71
CA SER A 923 -11.43 -18.89 -29.93
C SER A 923 -11.15 -17.57 -29.24
N THR A 924 -12.22 -16.90 -28.83
CA THR A 924 -12.05 -15.70 -27.99
C THR A 924 -11.47 -16.07 -26.62
N VAL A 925 -10.76 -15.14 -26.00
CA VAL A 925 -10.19 -15.35 -24.66
C VAL A 925 -11.24 -15.79 -23.63
N SER A 926 -12.48 -15.30 -23.76
CA SER A 926 -13.57 -15.67 -22.84
C SER A 926 -14.00 -17.12 -23.03
N ILE A 927 -14.20 -17.54 -24.27
CA ILE A 927 -14.57 -18.91 -24.62
C ILE A 927 -13.46 -19.89 -24.20
N PHE A 928 -12.21 -19.56 -24.53
CA PHE A 928 -11.07 -20.38 -24.13
C PHE A 928 -10.97 -20.58 -22.61
N LYS A 929 -11.10 -19.51 -21.85
CA LYS A 929 -11.09 -19.57 -20.37
C LYS A 929 -12.17 -20.49 -19.83
N HIS A 930 -13.38 -20.39 -20.36
CA HIS A 930 -14.50 -21.19 -19.93
C HIS A 930 -14.26 -22.67 -20.25
N ARG A 931 -13.96 -23.00 -21.50
CA ARG A 931 -13.68 -24.38 -21.94
C ARG A 931 -12.54 -25.01 -21.16
N LEU A 932 -11.43 -24.30 -21.00
CA LEU A 932 -10.26 -24.77 -20.25
C LEU A 932 -10.58 -25.03 -18.78
N SER A 933 -11.31 -24.12 -18.12
CA SER A 933 -11.72 -24.27 -16.72
C SER A 933 -12.63 -25.49 -16.54
N THR A 934 -13.61 -25.66 -17.42
CA THR A 934 -14.54 -26.82 -17.43
C THR A 934 -13.77 -28.11 -17.64
N HIS A 935 -12.92 -28.20 -18.65
CA HIS A 935 -12.10 -29.36 -18.92
C HIS A 935 -11.24 -29.75 -17.70
N MET A 936 -10.55 -28.77 -17.09
CA MET A 936 -9.70 -29.05 -15.93
C MET A 936 -10.49 -29.46 -14.68
N LEU A 937 -11.73 -28.99 -14.49
CA LEU A 937 -12.60 -29.41 -13.39
C LEU A 937 -13.21 -30.80 -13.61
N THR A 938 -13.51 -31.17 -14.87
CA THR A 938 -14.04 -32.50 -15.19
C THR A 938 -12.96 -33.58 -15.16
N SER A 939 -11.74 -33.25 -15.57
CA SER A 939 -10.59 -34.17 -15.60
C SER A 939 -9.82 -34.28 -14.27
N LEU A 940 -10.37 -33.73 -13.19
CA LEU A 940 -9.71 -33.79 -11.88
C LEU A 940 -9.58 -35.24 -11.40
N VAL A 941 -8.33 -35.68 -11.27
CA VAL A 941 -7.94 -36.82 -10.44
C VAL A 941 -7.09 -36.25 -9.31
N ILE A 942 -7.60 -36.29 -8.07
CA ILE A 942 -6.79 -35.95 -6.92
C ILE A 942 -5.96 -37.17 -6.56
N THR A 943 -4.68 -37.11 -6.85
CA THR A 943 -3.66 -38.03 -6.29
C THR A 943 -3.30 -37.60 -4.88
#